data_550dcf80ff33f68619e159ba7c8b6bf7
#
_entry.id   550dcf80ff33f68619e159ba7c8b6bf7
#
_cell.length_a   1.000
_cell.length_b   1.000
_cell.length_c   1.000
_cell.angle_alpha   90.00
_cell.angle_beta   90.00
_cell.angle_gamma   90.00
#
_symmetry.space_group_name_H-M   'P 1'
#
loop_
_entity.id
_entity.type
_entity.pdbx_description
1 polymer ?
#
loop_
_entity_poly.entity_id
_entity_poly.type
_entity_poly.pdbx_seq_one_letter_code
_entity_poly.pdbx_strand_id
1 'polypeptide(L)'
;MSFLQKIFGSSNQRALKKMQVHVDQINLLEAEYQSMDDAELFALRDKLAKNYADDLSNLIPHAFAATREASVRTTGLRHFDSQMLGGIALADGNIAEMKTGEGKTLVATLPAYLNAVQGNKVVLVTVNDYLAQRDAEWMRPVYEFLGLSVGVIHSNQNFEEKKHSYECDVIYATNGELGFDYLRDNMALRAEDKVQCSLDFAIVDEVDSILIDEARTPLIISGPTNESAEYYVQIKKIIPKLKQQLREGTEEEPLLEDEIGHYMIDEKNRSVELTDEGYIEVEKYLEDLGLLQSEDSLYSVSNIKIMRYVNATLKAAYLFKKNVHYLVRGQEVLLVDEHTGRTMSGRRMSEGIHQAIECKEDVPIQKESQTLASTTYQNFFRLFSQLSGMTGTADTEAAEFAEIYGLNVSIIPTNQPMARIDNEDLVFLTREAKFKALIAEIELLKEKEAPILVGTASVESSEVVSELLKKKNIAHQVLNAKQHEKEAEIIANAGRPGVVTIATNMAGRGTDIVLGGMKSDDALEWGERHQKVLDAGGLHILGTERHESRRIDNQLRGRSGRQGDPGYSKFFLSLEDDLLRLFITDSRRALFERIGMGDDHIEHKMLSRGIENAQKRIESRNFDIRKSLLEYDDVANDQRQAIYSLRSQLLEEDNISEAISDLISEEMHVISEDFVPLESVESQWRLAELDRHLTEHYLIEVNIQNQVNQDKKLTPELIADLISNTAASRYKEKYISIEQNIEQLEKQVMLQILDVHWKDHLAEMDHLRQSVGLRAYAQKNPKNEYKREAFEMFETMLNAINTEAIKILFRLEIASEEEIQELEQRSLEAQKNKEMRLQQAKPDLEVGNENAQNTSLEPITRDQPKLGRNDPCHCGSGKKFKQCHGNA
;
A
#
# COMPACT_ATOMS: atom_id res chain seq x y z
N MET A 1 26.94 27.42 9.95
CA MET A 1 27.88 26.57 9.17
C MET A 1 29.20 26.49 9.88
N SER A 2 29.73 25.26 10.09
CA SER A 2 31.03 25.08 10.75
C SER A 2 32.16 25.61 9.86
N PHE A 3 33.29 26.02 10.47
CA PHE A 3 34.47 26.51 9.73
C PHE A 3 34.97 25.48 8.69
N LEU A 4 34.86 24.20 8.97
CA LEU A 4 35.19 23.10 8.06
C LEU A 4 34.27 23.06 6.83
N GLN A 5 32.98 23.36 6.98
CA GLN A 5 32.03 23.41 5.84
C GLN A 5 32.34 24.59 4.88
N LYS A 6 32.93 25.67 5.39
CA LYS A 6 33.35 26.80 4.52
C LYS A 6 34.59 26.49 3.67
N ILE A 7 35.46 25.57 4.13
CA ILE A 7 36.68 25.18 3.43
C ILE A 7 36.45 23.99 2.49
N PHE A 8 35.71 22.96 2.92
CA PHE A 8 35.53 21.71 2.19
C PHE A 8 34.20 21.60 1.45
N GLY A 9 33.32 22.57 1.58
CA GLY A 9 31.95 22.52 1.05
C GLY A 9 31.06 21.51 1.77
N SER A 10 29.77 21.51 1.47
CA SER A 10 28.82 20.47 1.94
C SER A 10 29.04 19.14 1.21
N SER A 11 28.51 18.04 1.75
CA SER A 11 28.53 16.74 1.08
C SER A 11 27.91 16.82 -0.32
N ASN A 12 26.75 17.50 -0.42
CA ASN A 12 26.06 17.73 -1.68
C ASN A 12 26.91 18.50 -2.69
N GLN A 13 27.63 19.57 -2.28
CA GLN A 13 28.51 20.33 -3.16
C GLN A 13 29.66 19.50 -3.71
N ARG A 14 30.18 18.56 -2.94
CA ARG A 14 31.23 17.63 -3.40
C ARG A 14 30.69 16.61 -4.38
N ALA A 15 29.49 16.09 -4.15
CA ALA A 15 28.80 15.19 -5.07
C ALA A 15 28.53 15.89 -6.43
N LEU A 16 27.95 17.08 -6.40
CA LEU A 16 27.69 17.89 -7.60
C LEU A 16 28.97 18.18 -8.42
N LYS A 17 30.11 18.47 -7.74
CA LYS A 17 31.37 18.68 -8.43
C LYS A 17 31.88 17.42 -9.17
N LYS A 18 31.65 16.24 -8.62
CA LYS A 18 31.99 14.98 -9.30
C LYS A 18 31.11 14.78 -10.54
N MET A 19 29.81 14.99 -10.39
CA MET A 19 28.85 14.86 -11.48
C MET A 19 29.10 15.88 -12.60
N GLN A 20 29.59 17.09 -12.26
CA GLN A 20 29.87 18.16 -13.23
C GLN A 20 30.92 17.72 -14.27
N VAL A 21 31.85 16.85 -13.90
CA VAL A 21 32.85 16.31 -14.85
C VAL A 21 32.18 15.58 -16.01
N HIS A 22 31.17 14.77 -15.72
CA HIS A 22 30.39 14.08 -16.76
C HIS A 22 29.57 15.06 -17.59
N VAL A 23 28.96 16.10 -16.95
CA VAL A 23 28.23 17.13 -17.70
C VAL A 23 29.14 17.85 -18.69
N ASP A 24 30.35 18.19 -18.29
CA ASP A 24 31.34 18.82 -19.17
C ASP A 24 31.71 17.92 -20.34
N GLN A 25 31.85 16.59 -20.11
CA GLN A 25 32.09 15.60 -21.17
C GLN A 25 30.88 15.48 -22.11
N ILE A 26 29.65 15.45 -21.60
CA ILE A 26 28.41 15.41 -22.39
C ILE A 26 28.35 16.63 -23.32
N ASN A 27 28.69 17.80 -22.80
CA ASN A 27 28.69 19.04 -23.59
C ASN A 27 29.75 19.04 -24.70
N LEU A 28 30.90 18.39 -24.49
CA LEU A 28 31.92 18.22 -25.53
C LEU A 28 31.46 17.28 -26.65
N LEU A 29 30.67 16.25 -26.32
CA LEU A 29 30.15 15.28 -27.28
C LEU A 29 28.95 15.82 -28.08
N GLU A 30 28.31 16.90 -27.69
CA GLU A 30 27.07 17.40 -28.30
C GLU A 30 27.19 17.60 -29.81
N ALA A 31 28.28 18.24 -30.28
CA ALA A 31 28.48 18.50 -31.71
C ALA A 31 28.65 17.22 -32.52
N GLU A 32 29.26 16.16 -31.95
CA GLU A 32 29.42 14.85 -32.59
C GLU A 32 28.05 14.20 -32.80
N TYR A 33 27.21 14.15 -31.74
CA TYR A 33 25.88 13.54 -31.82
C TYR A 33 24.92 14.32 -32.72
N GLN A 34 25.02 15.64 -32.79
CA GLN A 34 24.26 16.48 -33.73
C GLN A 34 24.58 16.17 -35.18
N SER A 35 25.81 15.72 -35.47
CA SER A 35 26.24 15.39 -36.83
C SER A 35 25.83 13.98 -37.31
N MET A 36 25.41 13.11 -36.41
CA MET A 36 24.92 11.76 -36.70
C MET A 36 23.56 11.80 -37.42
N ASP A 37 23.35 10.86 -38.32
CA ASP A 37 21.99 10.69 -38.90
C ASP A 37 21.09 9.87 -37.96
N ASP A 38 19.78 9.83 -38.30
CA ASP A 38 18.79 9.14 -37.47
C ASP A 38 19.02 7.64 -37.41
N ALA A 39 19.54 7.02 -38.47
CA ALA A 39 19.85 5.59 -38.51
C ALA A 39 21.10 5.25 -37.64
N GLU A 40 22.08 6.16 -37.63
CA GLU A 40 23.24 6.03 -36.74
C GLU A 40 22.87 6.11 -35.27
N LEU A 41 21.96 7.05 -34.89
CA LEU A 41 21.46 7.22 -33.55
C LEU A 41 20.58 6.03 -33.11
N PHE A 42 19.74 5.49 -34.00
CA PHE A 42 18.95 4.29 -33.74
C PHE A 42 19.81 3.06 -33.46
N ALA A 43 20.90 2.88 -34.25
CA ALA A 43 21.84 1.76 -34.12
C ALA A 43 22.88 1.94 -32.98
N LEU A 44 22.78 3.06 -32.22
CA LEU A 44 23.80 3.42 -31.23
C LEU A 44 23.72 2.52 -29.99
N ARG A 45 22.55 2.03 -29.63
CA ARG A 45 22.34 1.12 -28.49
C ARG A 45 23.33 -0.04 -28.51
N ASP A 46 23.37 -0.79 -29.59
CA ASP A 46 24.22 -1.97 -29.71
C ASP A 46 25.71 -1.62 -29.74
N LYS A 47 26.06 -0.48 -30.33
CA LYS A 47 27.44 0.02 -30.35
C LYS A 47 27.94 0.40 -28.98
N LEU A 48 27.11 1.10 -28.19
CA LEU A 48 27.44 1.52 -26.84
C LEU A 48 27.52 0.31 -25.89
N ALA A 49 26.56 -0.60 -25.98
CA ALA A 49 26.58 -1.84 -25.21
C ALA A 49 27.86 -2.65 -25.46
N LYS A 50 28.27 -2.77 -26.73
CA LYS A 50 29.49 -3.52 -27.10
C LYS A 50 30.79 -2.85 -26.67
N ASN A 51 30.84 -1.51 -26.72
CA ASN A 51 32.09 -0.77 -26.49
C ASN A 51 32.32 -0.42 -25.03
N TYR A 52 31.25 -0.28 -24.20
CA TYR A 52 31.30 0.30 -22.85
C TYR A 52 30.52 -0.50 -21.81
N ALA A 53 30.18 -1.77 -22.07
CA ALA A 53 29.36 -2.58 -21.12
C ALA A 53 29.90 -2.58 -19.68
N ASP A 54 31.24 -2.67 -19.56
CA ASP A 54 31.93 -2.73 -18.26
C ASP A 54 32.51 -1.38 -17.81
N ASP A 55 32.28 -0.28 -18.55
CA ASP A 55 32.83 1.06 -18.26
C ASP A 55 31.74 2.11 -18.18
N LEU A 56 31.01 2.08 -17.06
CA LEU A 56 29.91 3.00 -16.78
C LEU A 56 30.36 4.47 -16.84
N SER A 57 31.59 4.77 -16.41
CA SER A 57 32.12 6.14 -16.40
C SER A 57 32.21 6.76 -17.79
N ASN A 58 32.54 5.96 -18.80
CA ASN A 58 32.56 6.40 -20.18
C ASN A 58 31.21 6.21 -20.89
N LEU A 59 30.39 5.26 -20.47
CA LEU A 59 29.04 5.06 -21.02
C LEU A 59 28.10 6.23 -20.74
N ILE A 60 28.12 6.78 -19.51
CA ILE A 60 27.24 7.90 -19.11
C ILE A 60 27.30 9.08 -20.07
N PRO A 61 28.48 9.67 -20.41
CA PRO A 61 28.53 10.80 -21.32
C PRO A 61 27.94 10.51 -22.70
N HIS A 62 28.21 9.34 -23.25
CA HIS A 62 27.73 8.94 -24.58
C HIS A 62 26.21 8.68 -24.58
N ALA A 63 25.69 7.94 -23.61
CA ALA A 63 24.26 7.66 -23.51
C ALA A 63 23.44 8.94 -23.28
N PHE A 64 23.94 9.85 -22.45
CA PHE A 64 23.27 11.10 -22.16
C PHE A 64 23.32 12.08 -23.34
N ALA A 65 24.44 12.14 -24.08
CA ALA A 65 24.52 12.94 -25.29
C ALA A 65 23.56 12.43 -26.37
N ALA A 66 23.43 11.10 -26.52
CA ALA A 66 22.47 10.48 -27.46
C ALA A 66 21.02 10.83 -27.07
N THR A 67 20.68 10.69 -25.80
CA THR A 67 19.32 10.98 -25.29
C THR A 67 18.98 12.48 -25.44
N ARG A 68 19.94 13.38 -25.18
CA ARG A 68 19.77 14.83 -25.42
C ARG A 68 19.44 15.12 -26.87
N GLU A 69 20.18 14.56 -27.81
CA GLU A 69 19.96 14.77 -29.24
C GLU A 69 18.63 14.19 -29.71
N ALA A 70 18.32 12.95 -29.29
CA ALA A 70 17.03 12.32 -29.58
C ALA A 70 15.85 13.17 -29.08
N SER A 71 15.96 13.73 -27.89
CA SER A 71 14.94 14.61 -27.30
C SER A 71 14.76 15.88 -28.12
N VAL A 72 15.85 16.51 -28.60
CA VAL A 72 15.77 17.70 -29.46
C VAL A 72 15.05 17.37 -30.78
N ARG A 73 15.40 16.25 -31.42
CA ARG A 73 14.79 15.86 -32.72
C ARG A 73 13.33 15.47 -32.61
N THR A 74 12.93 14.82 -31.51
CA THR A 74 11.58 14.28 -31.38
C THR A 74 10.60 15.21 -30.67
N THR A 75 11.03 15.85 -29.59
CA THR A 75 10.15 16.69 -28.75
C THR A 75 10.48 18.19 -28.85
N GLY A 76 11.60 18.56 -29.46
CA GLY A 76 12.11 19.95 -29.51
C GLY A 76 12.70 20.42 -28.15
N LEU A 77 12.85 19.54 -27.15
CA LEU A 77 13.33 19.87 -25.82
C LEU A 77 14.79 19.46 -25.65
N ARG A 78 15.65 20.46 -25.40
CA ARG A 78 17.07 20.20 -25.08
C ARG A 78 17.22 20.14 -23.56
N HIS A 79 17.82 19.08 -23.03
CA HIS A 79 18.13 18.98 -21.60
C HIS A 79 19.13 20.07 -21.15
N PHE A 80 18.83 20.73 -20.05
CA PHE A 80 19.72 21.70 -19.39
C PHE A 80 20.81 20.96 -18.60
N ASP A 81 21.90 21.66 -18.28
CA ASP A 81 23.00 21.10 -17.48
C ASP A 81 22.53 20.68 -16.07
N SER A 82 21.60 21.42 -15.46
CA SER A 82 20.96 21.03 -14.20
C SER A 82 20.19 19.70 -14.32
N GLN A 83 19.52 19.48 -15.46
CA GLN A 83 18.83 18.23 -15.75
C GLN A 83 19.81 17.07 -15.98
N MET A 84 20.97 17.31 -16.59
CA MET A 84 22.04 16.32 -16.69
C MET A 84 22.56 15.90 -15.31
N LEU A 85 22.78 16.85 -14.41
CA LEU A 85 23.15 16.56 -13.02
C LEU A 85 22.09 15.67 -12.34
N GLY A 86 20.78 15.96 -12.54
CA GLY A 86 19.69 15.15 -12.04
C GLY A 86 19.70 13.72 -12.59
N GLY A 87 19.90 13.58 -13.90
CA GLY A 87 20.02 12.27 -14.58
C GLY A 87 21.19 11.44 -14.05
N ILE A 88 22.36 12.06 -13.82
CA ILE A 88 23.55 11.38 -13.25
C ILE A 88 23.25 10.93 -11.80
N ALA A 89 22.60 11.79 -10.99
CA ALA A 89 22.21 11.41 -9.63
C ALA A 89 21.29 10.19 -9.61
N LEU A 90 20.33 10.11 -10.55
CA LEU A 90 19.45 8.94 -10.72
C LEU A 90 20.23 7.71 -11.20
N ALA A 91 21.15 7.86 -12.15
CA ALA A 91 21.99 6.77 -12.64
C ALA A 91 22.91 6.21 -11.55
N ASP A 92 23.32 7.03 -10.58
CA ASP A 92 24.11 6.62 -9.42
C ASP A 92 23.25 5.96 -8.31
N GLY A 93 21.96 5.70 -8.53
CA GLY A 93 21.06 5.12 -7.50
C GLY A 93 20.75 6.07 -6.34
N ASN A 94 20.64 7.37 -6.61
CA ASN A 94 20.32 8.38 -5.61
C ASN A 94 18.95 9.01 -5.88
N ILE A 95 18.47 9.80 -4.92
CA ILE A 95 17.31 10.66 -5.11
C ILE A 95 17.78 12.01 -5.65
N ALA A 96 17.25 12.39 -6.82
CA ALA A 96 17.43 13.73 -7.37
C ALA A 96 16.36 14.68 -6.82
N GLU A 97 16.68 15.53 -5.85
CA GLU A 97 15.78 16.60 -5.46
C GLU A 97 15.84 17.74 -6.49
N MET A 98 14.87 17.76 -7.39
CA MET A 98 14.68 18.80 -8.39
C MET A 98 13.40 19.54 -8.13
N LYS A 99 13.44 20.86 -8.02
CA LYS A 99 12.24 21.66 -7.74
C LYS A 99 11.15 21.40 -8.76
N THR A 100 9.91 21.53 -8.34
CA THR A 100 8.74 21.33 -9.23
C THR A 100 8.85 22.28 -10.43
N GLY A 101 8.58 21.77 -11.63
CA GLY A 101 8.71 22.52 -12.87
C GLY A 101 10.10 22.47 -13.52
N GLU A 102 11.08 21.79 -12.94
CA GLU A 102 12.43 21.61 -13.55
C GLU A 102 12.51 20.46 -14.57
N GLY A 103 11.36 19.88 -14.98
CA GLY A 103 11.30 18.90 -16.06
C GLY A 103 11.76 17.49 -15.67
N LYS A 104 11.40 17.00 -14.48
CA LYS A 104 11.75 15.67 -13.98
C LYS A 104 11.40 14.53 -14.96
N THR A 105 10.25 14.59 -15.62
CA THR A 105 9.83 13.59 -16.62
C THR A 105 10.84 13.46 -17.76
N LEU A 106 11.38 14.58 -18.22
CA LEU A 106 12.42 14.60 -19.26
C LEU A 106 13.76 14.05 -18.74
N VAL A 107 14.12 14.38 -17.49
CA VAL A 107 15.35 13.91 -16.83
C VAL A 107 15.38 12.38 -16.72
N ALA A 108 14.25 11.76 -16.43
CA ALA A 108 14.16 10.32 -16.28
C ALA A 108 14.54 9.54 -17.56
N THR A 109 14.45 10.16 -18.75
CA THR A 109 14.86 9.53 -20.02
C THR A 109 16.35 9.23 -20.07
N LEU A 110 17.18 10.03 -19.41
CA LEU A 110 18.65 9.88 -19.38
C LEU A 110 19.10 8.56 -18.72
N PRO A 111 18.80 8.31 -17.44
CA PRO A 111 19.16 7.06 -16.78
C PRO A 111 18.38 5.86 -17.33
N ALA A 112 17.17 6.07 -17.88
CA ALA A 112 16.42 5.00 -18.52
C ALA A 112 17.12 4.45 -19.76
N TYR A 113 17.57 5.31 -20.67
CA TYR A 113 18.34 4.88 -21.82
C TYR A 113 19.67 4.24 -21.43
N LEU A 114 20.39 4.82 -20.47
CA LEU A 114 21.65 4.28 -19.96
C LEU A 114 21.49 2.82 -19.48
N ASN A 115 20.50 2.55 -18.66
CA ASN A 115 20.24 1.21 -18.13
C ASN A 115 19.75 0.24 -19.21
N ALA A 116 18.88 0.70 -20.11
CA ALA A 116 18.42 -0.12 -21.23
C ALA A 116 19.58 -0.53 -22.19
N VAL A 117 20.58 0.34 -22.37
CA VAL A 117 21.83 0.00 -23.10
C VAL A 117 22.60 -1.13 -22.40
N GLN A 118 22.55 -1.20 -21.08
CA GLN A 118 23.18 -2.27 -20.30
C GLN A 118 22.37 -3.58 -20.31
N GLY A 119 21.19 -3.58 -20.93
CA GLY A 119 20.30 -4.74 -20.99
C GLY A 119 19.34 -4.86 -19.82
N ASN A 120 19.30 -3.88 -18.90
CA ASN A 120 18.42 -3.87 -17.75
C ASN A 120 17.01 -3.41 -18.16
N LYS A 121 15.99 -4.02 -17.54
CA LYS A 121 14.61 -3.50 -17.59
C LYS A 121 14.49 -2.27 -16.70
N VAL A 122 13.87 -1.21 -17.23
CA VAL A 122 13.70 0.05 -16.51
C VAL A 122 12.24 0.29 -16.20
N VAL A 123 11.91 0.42 -14.92
CA VAL A 123 10.55 0.71 -14.45
C VAL A 123 10.47 2.13 -13.93
N LEU A 124 9.68 2.98 -14.59
CA LEU A 124 9.34 4.32 -14.12
C LEU A 124 8.03 4.27 -13.35
N VAL A 125 8.11 4.54 -12.06
CA VAL A 125 6.99 4.40 -11.12
C VAL A 125 6.35 5.74 -10.88
N THR A 126 5.02 5.82 -11.03
CA THR A 126 4.21 7.01 -10.79
C THR A 126 3.10 6.75 -9.78
N VAL A 127 2.44 7.81 -9.31
CA VAL A 127 1.40 7.70 -8.26
C VAL A 127 0.01 7.32 -8.79
N ASN A 128 -0.25 7.39 -10.11
CA ASN A 128 -1.54 7.02 -10.68
C ASN A 128 -1.46 6.67 -12.17
N ASP A 129 -2.48 5.98 -12.68
CA ASP A 129 -2.58 5.50 -14.07
C ASP A 129 -2.52 6.64 -15.10
N TYR A 130 -3.15 7.79 -14.80
CA TYR A 130 -3.13 8.94 -15.70
C TYR A 130 -1.72 9.46 -15.95
N LEU A 131 -0.91 9.60 -14.90
CA LEU A 131 0.48 10.06 -15.03
C LEU A 131 1.34 9.00 -15.73
N ALA A 132 1.15 7.72 -15.43
CA ALA A 132 1.88 6.64 -16.10
C ALA A 132 1.63 6.68 -17.61
N GLN A 133 0.38 6.79 -18.04
CA GLN A 133 0.03 6.84 -19.44
C GLN A 133 0.50 8.14 -20.13
N ARG A 134 0.24 9.30 -19.50
CA ARG A 134 0.63 10.61 -20.04
C ARG A 134 2.14 10.71 -20.25
N ASP A 135 2.92 10.33 -19.24
CA ASP A 135 4.39 10.48 -19.28
C ASP A 135 5.02 9.47 -20.25
N ALA A 136 4.47 8.26 -20.32
CA ALA A 136 4.86 7.28 -21.31
C ALA A 136 4.59 7.79 -22.76
N GLU A 137 3.39 8.27 -23.04
CA GLU A 137 3.01 8.78 -24.36
C GLU A 137 3.88 9.99 -24.76
N TRP A 138 4.16 10.87 -23.80
CA TRP A 138 4.98 12.06 -24.07
C TRP A 138 6.44 11.73 -24.35
N MET A 139 7.04 10.78 -23.61
CA MET A 139 8.45 10.41 -23.75
C MET A 139 8.69 9.27 -24.74
N ARG A 140 7.66 8.52 -25.13
CA ARG A 140 7.73 7.43 -26.13
C ARG A 140 8.52 7.79 -27.40
N PRO A 141 8.32 8.96 -28.05
CA PRO A 141 9.08 9.33 -29.23
C PRO A 141 10.60 9.37 -29.01
N VAL A 142 11.06 9.76 -27.82
CA VAL A 142 12.50 9.80 -27.49
C VAL A 142 13.06 8.38 -27.41
N TYR A 143 12.34 7.48 -26.72
CA TYR A 143 12.77 6.10 -26.55
C TYR A 143 12.77 5.31 -27.87
N GLU A 144 11.67 5.41 -28.61
CA GLU A 144 11.54 4.73 -29.92
C GLU A 144 12.56 5.21 -30.94
N PHE A 145 12.90 6.51 -30.93
CA PHE A 145 13.97 7.07 -31.76
C PHE A 145 15.34 6.48 -31.44
N LEU A 146 15.57 6.07 -30.20
CA LEU A 146 16.78 5.40 -29.74
C LEU A 146 16.70 3.86 -29.79
N GLY A 147 15.65 3.30 -30.40
CA GLY A 147 15.46 1.86 -30.58
C GLY A 147 14.99 1.12 -29.32
N LEU A 148 14.32 1.80 -28.38
CA LEU A 148 13.74 1.18 -27.19
C LEU A 148 12.23 1.03 -27.33
N SER A 149 11.70 -0.06 -26.76
CA SER A 149 10.27 -0.31 -26.62
C SER A 149 9.74 0.27 -25.32
N VAL A 150 8.47 0.75 -25.33
CA VAL A 150 7.84 1.38 -24.16
C VAL A 150 6.50 0.71 -23.84
N GLY A 151 6.39 0.16 -22.64
CA GLY A 151 5.16 -0.41 -22.05
C GLY A 151 4.53 0.50 -21.02
N VAL A 152 3.22 0.32 -20.78
CA VAL A 152 2.49 1.01 -19.72
C VAL A 152 1.66 -0.02 -18.94
N ILE A 153 1.74 0.01 -17.62
CA ILE A 153 0.98 -0.84 -16.71
C ILE A 153 -0.04 0.01 -15.96
N HIS A 154 -1.31 -0.36 -16.06
CA HIS A 154 -2.41 0.29 -15.36
C HIS A 154 -3.50 -0.72 -14.94
N SER A 155 -4.42 -0.29 -14.08
CA SER A 155 -5.35 -1.15 -13.35
C SER A 155 -6.36 -1.95 -14.21
N ASN A 156 -6.68 -1.49 -15.42
CA ASN A 156 -7.74 -2.08 -16.26
C ASN A 156 -7.23 -2.96 -17.40
N GLN A 157 -5.94 -3.34 -17.40
CA GLN A 157 -5.36 -4.20 -18.42
C GLN A 157 -5.66 -5.66 -18.18
N ASN A 158 -5.86 -6.41 -19.28
CA ASN A 158 -5.92 -7.86 -19.26
C ASN A 158 -4.49 -8.47 -19.14
N PHE A 159 -4.44 -9.78 -18.97
CA PHE A 159 -3.19 -10.53 -18.78
C PHE A 159 -2.20 -10.35 -19.93
N GLU A 160 -2.67 -10.53 -21.19
CA GLU A 160 -1.83 -10.45 -22.37
C GLU A 160 -1.26 -9.03 -22.58
N GLU A 161 -2.07 -8.01 -22.37
CA GLU A 161 -1.64 -6.62 -22.44
C GLU A 161 -0.57 -6.30 -21.40
N LYS A 162 -0.73 -6.78 -20.16
CA LYS A 162 0.27 -6.60 -19.10
C LYS A 162 1.57 -7.31 -19.44
N LYS A 163 1.49 -8.58 -19.87
CA LYS A 163 2.65 -9.38 -20.24
C LYS A 163 3.46 -8.70 -21.34
N HIS A 164 2.78 -8.26 -22.42
CA HIS A 164 3.43 -7.51 -23.49
C HIS A 164 4.08 -6.21 -22.99
N SER A 165 3.44 -5.48 -22.06
CA SER A 165 4.01 -4.26 -21.49
C SER A 165 5.24 -4.52 -20.63
N TYR A 166 5.28 -5.64 -19.87
CA TYR A 166 6.46 -6.03 -19.10
C TYR A 166 7.62 -6.55 -19.97
N GLU A 167 7.37 -6.99 -21.21
CA GLU A 167 8.40 -7.37 -22.16
C GLU A 167 9.18 -6.17 -22.72
N CYS A 168 8.63 -4.95 -22.65
CA CYS A 168 9.27 -3.73 -23.14
C CYS A 168 10.56 -3.39 -22.36
N ASP A 169 11.43 -2.55 -22.97
CA ASP A 169 12.68 -2.10 -22.34
C ASP A 169 12.42 -1.09 -21.22
N VAL A 170 11.47 -0.17 -21.45
CA VAL A 170 11.07 0.88 -20.50
C VAL A 170 9.60 0.72 -20.17
N ILE A 171 9.27 0.64 -18.90
CA ILE A 171 7.93 0.35 -18.40
C ILE A 171 7.48 1.48 -17.49
N TYR A 172 6.37 2.14 -17.83
CA TYR A 172 5.71 3.09 -16.94
C TYR A 172 4.61 2.38 -16.16
N ALA A 173 4.60 2.50 -14.85
CA ALA A 173 3.64 1.79 -14.02
C ALA A 173 3.26 2.57 -12.77
N THR A 174 2.11 2.25 -12.17
CA THR A 174 1.77 2.74 -10.84
C THR A 174 2.40 1.86 -9.76
N ASN A 175 2.77 2.47 -8.65
CA ASN A 175 3.31 1.77 -7.50
C ASN A 175 2.40 0.63 -7.00
N GLY A 176 1.08 0.86 -6.99
CA GLY A 176 0.10 -0.13 -6.56
C GLY A 176 0.05 -1.35 -7.48
N GLU A 177 -0.10 -1.14 -8.80
CA GLU A 177 -0.19 -2.24 -9.76
C GLU A 177 1.08 -3.09 -9.79
N LEU A 178 2.26 -2.45 -9.72
CA LEU A 178 3.54 -3.19 -9.63
C LEU A 178 3.59 -4.12 -8.42
N GLY A 179 3.22 -3.62 -7.26
CA GLY A 179 3.22 -4.43 -6.04
C GLY A 179 2.14 -5.51 -6.03
N PHE A 180 0.95 -5.24 -6.60
CA PHE A 180 -0.08 -6.25 -6.76
C PHE A 180 0.28 -7.29 -7.81
N ASP A 181 0.92 -6.92 -8.92
CA ASP A 181 1.41 -7.87 -9.91
C ASP A 181 2.50 -8.78 -9.31
N TYR A 182 3.42 -8.23 -8.50
CA TYR A 182 4.38 -9.03 -7.74
C TYR A 182 3.69 -10.07 -6.84
N LEU A 183 2.65 -9.68 -6.11
CA LEU A 183 1.92 -10.61 -5.27
C LEU A 183 1.16 -11.65 -6.10
N ARG A 184 0.54 -11.26 -7.23
CA ARG A 184 -0.16 -12.16 -8.14
C ARG A 184 0.77 -13.19 -8.77
N ASP A 185 1.95 -12.79 -9.22
CA ASP A 185 2.96 -13.66 -9.81
C ASP A 185 3.47 -14.71 -8.82
N ASN A 186 3.59 -14.32 -7.54
CA ASN A 186 3.96 -15.24 -6.47
C ASN A 186 2.81 -16.14 -6.00
N MET A 187 1.60 -15.97 -6.55
CA MET A 187 0.44 -16.84 -6.36
C MET A 187 0.10 -17.64 -7.63
N ALA A 188 0.81 -17.42 -8.75
CA ALA A 188 0.57 -18.08 -10.02
C ALA A 188 0.82 -19.57 -9.92
N LEU A 189 -0.05 -20.40 -10.51
CA LEU A 189 0.06 -21.87 -10.47
C LEU A 189 0.97 -22.43 -11.58
N ARG A 190 1.29 -21.63 -12.59
CA ARG A 190 2.17 -21.98 -13.72
C ARG A 190 3.15 -20.85 -13.95
N ALA A 191 4.34 -21.19 -14.42
CA ALA A 191 5.35 -20.18 -14.78
C ALA A 191 4.86 -19.23 -15.90
N GLU A 192 4.02 -19.73 -16.81
CA GLU A 192 3.44 -18.97 -17.92
C GLU A 192 2.46 -17.89 -17.46
N ASP A 193 1.85 -18.05 -16.28
CA ASP A 193 0.87 -17.13 -15.70
C ASP A 193 1.54 -15.93 -14.99
N LYS A 194 2.88 -15.90 -14.91
CA LYS A 194 3.64 -14.77 -14.41
C LYS A 194 3.73 -13.70 -15.50
N VAL A 195 3.53 -12.43 -15.12
CA VAL A 195 3.57 -11.29 -16.04
C VAL A 195 4.81 -10.40 -15.83
N GLN A 196 5.33 -10.32 -14.61
CA GLN A 196 6.35 -9.36 -14.23
C GLN A 196 7.73 -9.73 -14.79
N CYS A 197 8.46 -8.72 -15.27
CA CYS A 197 9.86 -8.89 -15.70
C CYS A 197 10.83 -8.91 -14.52
N SER A 198 12.13 -9.01 -14.83
CA SER A 198 13.19 -8.78 -13.83
C SER A 198 13.08 -7.40 -13.20
N LEU A 199 13.32 -7.32 -11.88
CA LEU A 199 13.32 -6.08 -11.12
C LEU A 199 14.74 -5.47 -11.11
N ASP A 200 15.19 -4.98 -12.28
CA ASP A 200 16.58 -4.51 -12.44
C ASP A 200 16.73 -3.07 -11.92
N PHE A 201 16.04 -2.11 -12.53
CA PHE A 201 16.17 -0.71 -12.17
C PHE A 201 14.80 0.00 -12.05
N ALA A 202 14.54 0.62 -10.90
CA ALA A 202 13.37 1.46 -10.71
C ALA A 202 13.73 2.93 -10.54
N ILE A 203 13.01 3.79 -11.25
CA ILE A 203 13.01 5.25 -11.06
C ILE A 203 11.65 5.67 -10.52
N VAL A 204 11.61 6.09 -9.25
CA VAL A 204 10.35 6.45 -8.59
C VAL A 204 10.13 7.96 -8.73
N ASP A 205 9.11 8.37 -9.50
CA ASP A 205 8.68 9.77 -9.53
C ASP A 205 7.82 10.11 -8.32
N GLU A 206 7.95 11.32 -7.82
CA GLU A 206 7.36 11.75 -6.56
C GLU A 206 7.69 10.74 -5.42
N VAL A 207 8.97 10.39 -5.32
CA VAL A 207 9.48 9.33 -4.42
C VAL A 207 9.07 9.52 -2.95
N ASP A 208 8.91 10.74 -2.50
CA ASP A 208 8.44 11.10 -1.16
C ASP A 208 6.96 10.76 -0.93
N SER A 209 6.13 10.78 -1.98
CA SER A 209 4.75 10.29 -1.87
C SER A 209 4.71 8.77 -1.73
N ILE A 210 5.39 8.09 -2.64
CA ILE A 210 5.31 6.64 -2.75
C ILE A 210 6.02 5.95 -1.57
N LEU A 211 7.26 6.37 -1.27
CA LEU A 211 8.08 5.68 -0.27
C LEU A 211 7.90 6.19 1.17
N ILE A 212 7.23 7.33 1.38
CA ILE A 212 6.96 7.87 2.72
C ILE A 212 5.47 7.91 3.04
N ASP A 213 4.65 8.61 2.22
CA ASP A 213 3.23 8.81 2.55
C ASP A 213 2.40 7.54 2.36
N GLU A 214 2.52 6.89 1.21
CA GLU A 214 1.77 5.67 0.88
C GLU A 214 2.36 4.43 1.56
N ALA A 215 3.64 4.47 1.94
CA ALA A 215 4.31 3.37 2.61
C ALA A 215 3.90 3.16 4.09
N ARG A 216 2.76 3.71 4.51
CA ARG A 216 2.13 3.48 5.83
C ARG A 216 1.25 2.25 5.86
N THR A 217 0.76 1.81 4.71
CA THR A 217 -0.15 0.67 4.57
C THR A 217 0.47 -0.39 3.68
N PRO A 218 0.39 -1.68 4.05
CA PRO A 218 0.86 -2.76 3.20
C PRO A 218 -0.09 -2.97 2.02
N LEU A 219 0.43 -3.59 0.97
CA LEU A 219 -0.35 -4.16 -0.12
C LEU A 219 -0.85 -5.54 0.32
N ILE A 220 -2.15 -5.78 0.23
CA ILE A 220 -2.78 -7.02 0.70
C ILE A 220 -3.71 -7.56 -0.38
N ILE A 221 -3.54 -8.81 -0.76
CA ILE A 221 -4.53 -9.59 -1.49
C ILE A 221 -5.27 -10.46 -0.49
N SER A 222 -6.59 -10.32 -0.40
CA SER A 222 -7.42 -11.10 0.51
C SER A 222 -8.45 -11.94 -0.24
N GLY A 223 -8.81 -13.07 0.36
CA GLY A 223 -9.84 -13.96 -0.14
C GLY A 223 -10.76 -14.46 0.97
N PRO A 224 -11.93 -15.05 0.63
CA PRO A 224 -12.88 -15.53 1.62
C PRO A 224 -12.34 -16.78 2.35
N THR A 225 -12.50 -16.82 3.67
CA THR A 225 -12.20 -18.01 4.49
C THR A 225 -13.40 -18.95 4.55
N ASN A 226 -13.14 -20.19 4.97
CA ASN A 226 -14.17 -21.17 5.28
C ASN A 226 -14.50 -21.21 6.79
N GLU A 227 -14.01 -20.24 7.58
CA GLU A 227 -14.26 -20.21 9.02
C GLU A 227 -15.74 -20.02 9.34
N SER A 228 -16.23 -20.70 10.41
CA SER A 228 -17.65 -20.76 10.70
C SER A 228 -18.12 -19.52 11.47
N ALA A 229 -19.20 -18.92 10.99
CA ALA A 229 -19.91 -17.83 11.66
C ALA A 229 -20.51 -18.22 13.01
N GLU A 230 -20.49 -19.50 13.37
CA GLU A 230 -21.14 -20.07 14.55
C GLU A 230 -20.54 -19.53 15.86
N TYR A 231 -19.23 -19.30 15.91
CA TYR A 231 -18.54 -18.78 17.09
C TYR A 231 -19.10 -17.41 17.50
N TYR A 232 -19.32 -16.49 16.56
CA TYR A 232 -19.90 -15.16 16.87
C TYR A 232 -21.29 -15.27 17.48
N VAL A 233 -22.13 -16.18 16.98
CA VAL A 233 -23.49 -16.39 17.48
C VAL A 233 -23.48 -16.94 18.90
N GLN A 234 -22.53 -17.80 19.25
CA GLN A 234 -22.41 -18.38 20.57
C GLN A 234 -21.86 -17.34 21.56
N ILE A 235 -20.79 -16.62 21.20
CA ILE A 235 -20.15 -15.60 22.04
C ILE A 235 -21.08 -14.40 22.26
N LYS A 236 -21.90 -14.00 21.29
CA LYS A 236 -22.93 -12.94 21.46
C LYS A 236 -23.80 -13.17 22.69
N LYS A 237 -24.07 -14.42 23.05
CA LYS A 237 -24.92 -14.76 24.22
C LYS A 237 -24.23 -14.48 25.55
N ILE A 238 -22.91 -14.37 25.57
CA ILE A 238 -22.11 -14.07 26.77
C ILE A 238 -22.18 -12.58 27.10
N ILE A 239 -22.11 -11.71 26.07
CA ILE A 239 -22.00 -10.27 26.22
C ILE A 239 -23.02 -9.63 27.20
N PRO A 240 -24.35 -9.94 27.14
CA PRO A 240 -25.32 -9.35 28.06
C PRO A 240 -25.13 -9.73 29.52
N LYS A 241 -24.31 -10.75 29.81
CA LYS A 241 -24.04 -11.24 31.17
C LYS A 241 -22.85 -10.52 31.82
N LEU A 242 -22.06 -9.81 31.05
CA LEU A 242 -20.88 -9.10 31.51
C LEU A 242 -21.28 -7.72 32.08
N LYS A 243 -20.64 -7.33 33.20
CA LYS A 243 -20.84 -6.05 33.89
C LYS A 243 -19.66 -5.13 33.59
N GLN A 244 -19.94 -3.86 33.30
CA GLN A 244 -18.92 -2.85 33.10
C GLN A 244 -18.31 -2.41 34.45
N GLN A 245 -16.97 -2.28 34.47
CA GLN A 245 -16.21 -1.61 35.52
C GLN A 245 -15.96 -0.16 35.10
N LEU A 246 -16.26 0.80 35.99
CA LEU A 246 -16.23 2.22 35.65
C LEU A 246 -14.89 2.91 35.97
N ARG A 247 -14.07 2.35 36.86
CA ARG A 247 -12.76 2.89 37.24
C ARG A 247 -11.72 1.78 37.48
N GLU A 248 -10.47 2.11 37.40
CA GLU A 248 -9.39 1.24 37.85
C GLU A 248 -9.25 1.33 39.39
N GLY A 249 -8.99 0.21 40.04
CA GLY A 249 -8.58 0.18 41.43
C GLY A 249 -7.10 0.58 41.55
N THR A 250 -6.76 1.42 42.54
CA THR A 250 -5.38 1.74 42.89
C THR A 250 -5.08 1.26 44.30
N GLU A 251 -3.77 1.17 44.69
CA GLU A 251 -3.39 0.82 46.05
C GLU A 251 -3.93 1.81 47.09
N GLU A 252 -4.17 3.08 46.71
CA GLU A 252 -4.71 4.14 47.54
C GLU A 252 -6.24 4.13 47.63
N GLU A 253 -6.91 3.70 46.53
CA GLU A 253 -8.38 3.60 46.43
C GLU A 253 -8.80 2.25 45.81
N PRO A 254 -8.81 1.15 46.58
CA PRO A 254 -9.24 -0.15 46.08
C PRO A 254 -10.71 -0.14 45.67
N LEU A 255 -11.06 -1.03 44.72
CA LEU A 255 -12.46 -1.22 44.32
C LEU A 255 -13.29 -1.84 45.42
N LEU A 256 -14.53 -1.39 45.58
CA LEU A 256 -15.54 -2.06 46.42
C LEU A 256 -16.08 -3.29 45.64
N GLU A 257 -16.59 -4.29 46.37
CA GLU A 257 -17.13 -5.53 45.76
C GLU A 257 -18.23 -5.27 44.70
N ASP A 258 -19.01 -4.23 44.87
CA ASP A 258 -20.06 -3.83 43.92
C ASP A 258 -19.55 -3.00 42.73
N GLU A 259 -18.33 -2.48 42.80
CA GLU A 259 -17.64 -1.77 41.69
C GLU A 259 -16.87 -2.71 40.76
N ILE A 260 -16.55 -3.93 41.19
CA ILE A 260 -15.85 -4.93 40.37
C ILE A 260 -16.74 -5.30 39.17
N GLY A 261 -16.18 -5.16 37.99
CA GLY A 261 -16.83 -5.48 36.72
C GLY A 261 -15.99 -6.45 35.90
N HIS A 262 -16.55 -6.89 34.80
CA HIS A 262 -15.92 -7.88 33.90
C HIS A 262 -15.18 -7.26 32.73
N TYR A 263 -15.45 -5.97 32.39
CA TYR A 263 -14.75 -5.26 31.32
C TYR A 263 -14.69 -3.76 31.58
N MET A 264 -13.65 -3.14 31.02
CA MET A 264 -13.46 -1.68 31.03
C MET A 264 -13.49 -1.12 29.62
N ILE A 265 -14.02 0.10 29.48
CA ILE A 265 -14.02 0.83 28.21
C ILE A 265 -13.05 2.01 28.32
N ASP A 266 -12.04 2.06 27.49
CA ASP A 266 -11.20 3.23 27.29
C ASP A 266 -11.64 3.98 26.03
N GLU A 267 -12.40 5.08 26.25
CA GLU A 267 -12.91 5.90 25.14
C GLU A 267 -11.79 6.66 24.40
N LYS A 268 -10.65 6.95 25.08
CA LYS A 268 -9.54 7.67 24.46
C LYS A 268 -8.75 6.81 23.46
N ASN A 269 -8.51 5.56 23.86
CA ASN A 269 -7.78 4.59 23.03
C ASN A 269 -8.73 3.72 22.19
N ARG A 270 -10.05 3.90 22.34
CA ARG A 270 -11.09 3.10 21.68
C ARG A 270 -10.86 1.59 21.88
N SER A 271 -10.55 1.21 23.10
CA SER A 271 -10.39 -0.18 23.51
C SER A 271 -11.46 -0.63 24.49
N VAL A 272 -11.75 -1.92 24.48
CA VAL A 272 -12.51 -2.61 25.52
C VAL A 272 -11.65 -3.76 25.97
N GLU A 273 -11.38 -3.81 27.25
CA GLU A 273 -10.50 -4.80 27.84
C GLU A 273 -11.25 -5.56 28.93
N LEU A 274 -11.05 -6.88 29.02
CA LEU A 274 -11.56 -7.68 30.13
C LEU A 274 -10.72 -7.44 31.37
N THR A 275 -11.37 -7.42 32.52
CA THR A 275 -10.71 -7.46 33.82
C THR A 275 -10.32 -8.90 34.15
N ASP A 276 -9.52 -9.12 35.20
CA ASP A 276 -9.16 -10.46 35.65
C ASP A 276 -10.41 -11.30 35.99
N GLU A 277 -11.39 -10.72 36.67
CA GLU A 277 -12.67 -11.36 36.91
C GLU A 277 -13.49 -11.59 35.64
N GLY A 278 -13.32 -10.70 34.65
CA GLY A 278 -13.94 -10.81 33.35
C GLY A 278 -13.40 -12.01 32.55
N TYR A 279 -12.11 -12.25 32.64
CA TYR A 279 -11.48 -13.41 32.02
C TYR A 279 -12.01 -14.70 32.62
N ILE A 280 -12.02 -14.81 33.97
CA ILE A 280 -12.53 -16.00 34.69
C ILE A 280 -14.00 -16.28 34.32
N GLU A 281 -14.82 -15.24 34.25
CA GLU A 281 -16.25 -15.43 33.95
C GLU A 281 -16.47 -15.79 32.47
N VAL A 282 -15.69 -15.23 31.54
CA VAL A 282 -15.74 -15.58 30.12
C VAL A 282 -15.24 -17.00 29.87
N GLU A 283 -14.13 -17.42 30.49
CA GLU A 283 -13.61 -18.80 30.41
C GLU A 283 -14.68 -19.80 30.86
N LYS A 284 -15.31 -19.57 32.00
CA LYS A 284 -16.39 -20.42 32.52
C LYS A 284 -17.57 -20.54 31.52
N TYR A 285 -18.01 -19.42 30.92
CA TYR A 285 -19.06 -19.47 29.91
C TYR A 285 -18.64 -20.21 28.64
N LEU A 286 -17.38 -20.10 28.23
CA LEU A 286 -16.84 -20.82 27.07
C LEU A 286 -16.72 -22.33 27.34
N GLU A 287 -16.37 -22.71 28.57
CA GLU A 287 -16.41 -24.12 29.01
C GLU A 287 -17.85 -24.66 28.98
N ASP A 288 -18.83 -23.93 29.52
CA ASP A 288 -20.26 -24.29 29.51
C ASP A 288 -20.79 -24.47 28.08
N LEU A 289 -20.24 -23.75 27.10
CA LEU A 289 -20.58 -23.85 25.68
C LEU A 289 -19.78 -24.95 24.95
N GLY A 290 -18.82 -25.59 25.63
CA GLY A 290 -17.94 -26.60 25.02
C GLY A 290 -16.93 -26.05 24.02
N LEU A 291 -16.64 -24.76 24.07
CA LEU A 291 -15.66 -24.08 23.20
C LEU A 291 -14.27 -24.05 23.81
N LEU A 292 -14.15 -24.22 25.12
CA LEU A 292 -12.91 -24.33 25.88
C LEU A 292 -12.88 -25.65 26.64
N GLN A 293 -11.74 -26.30 26.76
CA GLN A 293 -11.59 -27.49 27.60
C GLN A 293 -11.38 -27.06 29.06
N SER A 294 -11.91 -27.83 29.98
CA SER A 294 -11.68 -27.56 31.41
C SER A 294 -10.17 -27.57 31.72
N GLU A 295 -9.72 -26.56 32.47
CA GLU A 295 -8.32 -26.28 32.81
C GLU A 295 -7.50 -25.61 31.71
N ASP A 296 -8.09 -25.29 30.53
CA ASP A 296 -7.41 -24.57 29.48
C ASP A 296 -7.64 -23.06 29.62
N SER A 297 -6.62 -22.23 29.42
CA SER A 297 -6.75 -20.78 29.50
C SER A 297 -6.97 -20.16 28.15
N LEU A 298 -7.73 -19.06 28.09
CA LEU A 298 -7.89 -18.22 26.89
C LEU A 298 -6.55 -17.69 26.37
N TYR A 299 -5.53 -17.61 27.24
CA TYR A 299 -4.18 -17.14 26.85
C TYR A 299 -3.29 -18.24 26.27
N SER A 300 -3.73 -19.48 26.23
CA SER A 300 -2.96 -20.53 25.58
C SER A 300 -2.93 -20.32 24.08
N VAL A 301 -1.83 -20.71 23.43
CA VAL A 301 -1.62 -20.53 21.98
C VAL A 301 -2.72 -21.22 21.17
N SER A 302 -3.26 -22.36 21.65
CA SER A 302 -4.37 -23.09 21.05
C SER A 302 -5.67 -22.28 21.00
N ASN A 303 -5.87 -21.33 21.94
CA ASN A 303 -7.13 -20.62 22.14
C ASN A 303 -7.13 -19.17 21.64
N ILE A 304 -6.04 -18.72 21.00
CA ILE A 304 -5.90 -17.37 20.44
C ILE A 304 -7.08 -17.02 19.50
N LYS A 305 -7.55 -17.98 18.71
CA LYS A 305 -8.71 -17.78 17.83
C LYS A 305 -9.98 -17.44 18.62
N ILE A 306 -10.25 -18.14 19.71
CA ILE A 306 -11.43 -17.92 20.57
C ILE A 306 -11.34 -16.54 21.21
N MET A 307 -10.16 -16.19 21.71
CA MET A 307 -9.88 -14.87 22.29
C MET A 307 -10.15 -13.73 21.30
N ARG A 308 -9.77 -13.91 20.01
CA ARG A 308 -10.09 -12.96 18.95
C ARG A 308 -11.60 -12.75 18.78
N TYR A 309 -12.38 -13.84 18.73
CA TYR A 309 -13.83 -13.74 18.61
C TYR A 309 -14.47 -13.05 19.80
N VAL A 310 -13.98 -13.30 21.03
CA VAL A 310 -14.43 -12.63 22.25
C VAL A 310 -14.15 -11.11 22.15
N ASN A 311 -12.91 -10.74 21.82
CA ASN A 311 -12.53 -9.33 21.72
C ASN A 311 -13.27 -8.60 20.58
N ALA A 312 -13.45 -9.23 19.42
CA ALA A 312 -14.21 -8.65 18.32
C ALA A 312 -15.67 -8.41 18.71
N THR A 313 -16.28 -9.37 19.43
CA THR A 313 -17.68 -9.27 19.86
C THR A 313 -17.85 -8.21 20.95
N LEU A 314 -16.92 -8.09 21.89
CA LEU A 314 -16.89 -7.03 22.92
C LEU A 314 -16.76 -5.65 22.25
N LYS A 315 -15.78 -5.45 21.35
CA LYS A 315 -15.59 -4.20 20.61
C LYS A 315 -16.86 -3.84 19.82
N ALA A 316 -17.43 -4.79 19.08
CA ALA A 316 -18.66 -4.57 18.32
C ALA A 316 -19.85 -4.18 19.20
N ALA A 317 -19.98 -4.79 20.39
CA ALA A 317 -21.07 -4.52 21.30
C ALA A 317 -21.01 -3.11 21.88
N TYR A 318 -19.84 -2.68 22.34
CA TYR A 318 -19.72 -1.50 23.20
C TYR A 318 -19.10 -0.27 22.53
N LEU A 319 -18.18 -0.43 21.57
CA LEU A 319 -17.54 0.70 20.90
C LEU A 319 -18.27 1.14 19.63
N PHE A 320 -18.83 0.20 18.87
CA PHE A 320 -19.43 0.51 17.58
C PHE A 320 -20.95 0.74 17.71
N LYS A 321 -21.38 1.97 17.39
CA LYS A 321 -22.77 2.41 17.50
C LYS A 321 -23.42 2.53 16.12
N LYS A 322 -24.64 1.97 15.99
CA LYS A 322 -25.46 2.08 14.77
C LYS A 322 -25.78 3.54 14.48
N ASN A 323 -25.79 3.92 13.21
CA ASN A 323 -26.03 5.27 12.70
C ASN A 323 -24.92 6.29 13.04
N VAL A 324 -23.82 5.85 13.67
CA VAL A 324 -22.62 6.66 13.92
C VAL A 324 -21.44 6.07 13.17
N HIS A 325 -21.07 4.83 13.48
CA HIS A 325 -19.91 4.16 12.88
C HIS A 325 -20.30 3.25 11.71
N TYR A 326 -21.55 2.80 11.66
CA TYR A 326 -22.08 1.96 10.59
C TYR A 326 -23.58 2.15 10.41
N LEU A 327 -24.08 1.81 9.21
CA LEU A 327 -25.49 1.74 8.86
C LEU A 327 -25.86 0.30 8.47
N VAL A 328 -27.10 -0.08 8.74
CA VAL A 328 -27.66 -1.35 8.23
C VAL A 328 -28.62 -1.01 7.10
N ARG A 329 -28.30 -1.49 5.89
CA ARG A 329 -29.17 -1.29 4.72
C ARG A 329 -29.50 -2.65 4.10
N GLY A 330 -30.77 -3.04 4.19
CA GLY A 330 -31.20 -4.39 3.79
C GLY A 330 -30.60 -5.46 4.69
N GLN A 331 -29.76 -6.31 4.16
CA GLN A 331 -29.05 -7.38 4.88
C GLN A 331 -27.54 -7.14 4.95
N GLU A 332 -27.09 -5.90 4.80
CA GLU A 332 -25.66 -5.55 4.81
C GLU A 332 -25.36 -4.45 5.82
N VAL A 333 -24.19 -4.56 6.45
CA VAL A 333 -23.58 -3.53 7.28
C VAL A 333 -22.67 -2.68 6.42
N LEU A 334 -22.93 -1.37 6.37
CA LEU A 334 -22.13 -0.40 5.65
C LEU A 334 -21.40 0.49 6.63
N LEU A 335 -20.08 0.63 6.47
CA LEU A 335 -19.28 1.52 7.29
C LEU A 335 -19.59 2.97 6.98
N VAL A 336 -19.56 3.82 8.00
CA VAL A 336 -19.64 5.27 7.89
C VAL A 336 -18.26 5.84 8.17
N ASP A 337 -17.75 6.63 7.25
CA ASP A 337 -16.51 7.37 7.45
C ASP A 337 -16.72 8.46 8.50
N GLU A 338 -15.98 8.40 9.59
CA GLU A 338 -16.09 9.33 10.72
C GLU A 338 -15.82 10.79 10.33
N HIS A 339 -14.98 11.03 9.30
CA HIS A 339 -14.59 12.37 8.86
C HIS A 339 -15.57 12.97 7.84
N THR A 340 -16.15 12.12 6.99
CA THR A 340 -17.03 12.60 5.91
C THR A 340 -18.49 12.29 6.14
N GLY A 341 -18.84 11.44 7.10
CA GLY A 341 -20.18 10.95 7.36
C GLY A 341 -20.80 10.13 6.21
N ARG A 342 -19.97 9.69 5.26
CA ARG A 342 -20.40 8.93 4.07
C ARG A 342 -20.29 7.43 4.29
N THR A 343 -21.19 6.70 3.63
CA THR A 343 -21.11 5.24 3.61
C THR A 343 -19.98 4.80 2.66
N MET A 344 -19.11 3.93 3.16
CA MET A 344 -18.05 3.30 2.41
C MET A 344 -18.51 1.93 1.92
N SER A 345 -18.91 1.87 0.64
CA SER A 345 -19.30 0.61 0.01
C SER A 345 -18.07 -0.27 -0.25
N GLY A 346 -18.17 -1.56 0.03
CA GLY A 346 -17.09 -2.54 -0.20
C GLY A 346 -15.96 -2.55 0.84
N ARG A 347 -15.89 -1.58 1.77
CA ARG A 347 -14.95 -1.63 2.89
C ARG A 347 -15.54 -2.38 4.07
N ARG A 348 -14.69 -3.17 4.76
CA ARG A 348 -15.03 -3.92 5.96
C ARG A 348 -14.06 -3.60 7.09
N MET A 349 -14.51 -3.78 8.33
CA MET A 349 -13.63 -3.72 9.49
C MET A 349 -12.83 -5.03 9.57
N SER A 350 -11.56 -4.93 9.93
CA SER A 350 -10.65 -6.04 10.18
C SER A 350 -10.92 -6.74 11.52
N GLU A 351 -10.15 -7.77 11.81
CA GLU A 351 -10.12 -8.47 13.11
C GLU A 351 -11.46 -9.12 13.50
N GLY A 352 -12.32 -9.49 12.54
CA GLY A 352 -13.60 -10.08 12.84
C GLY A 352 -14.66 -9.10 13.39
N ILE A 353 -14.32 -7.81 13.52
CA ILE A 353 -15.25 -6.79 14.07
C ILE A 353 -16.46 -6.62 13.14
N HIS A 354 -16.28 -6.68 11.81
CA HIS A 354 -17.38 -6.55 10.86
C HIS A 354 -18.39 -7.67 11.04
N GLN A 355 -17.93 -8.91 11.14
CA GLN A 355 -18.74 -10.10 11.37
C GLN A 355 -19.43 -10.06 12.74
N ALA A 356 -18.73 -9.56 13.76
CA ALA A 356 -19.29 -9.35 15.08
C ALA A 356 -20.43 -8.29 15.06
N ILE A 357 -20.30 -7.23 14.23
CA ILE A 357 -21.37 -6.25 14.02
C ILE A 357 -22.53 -6.85 13.22
N GLU A 358 -22.27 -7.63 12.16
CA GLU A 358 -23.28 -8.38 11.42
C GLU A 358 -24.04 -9.30 12.36
N CYS A 359 -23.34 -10.01 13.25
CA CYS A 359 -23.95 -10.83 14.28
C CYS A 359 -24.77 -9.99 15.28
N LYS A 360 -24.25 -8.84 15.73
CA LYS A 360 -24.95 -7.91 16.64
C LYS A 360 -26.29 -7.44 16.09
N GLU A 361 -26.33 -7.13 14.79
CA GLU A 361 -27.52 -6.58 14.12
C GLU A 361 -28.43 -7.65 13.51
N ASP A 362 -28.16 -8.94 13.78
CA ASP A 362 -28.92 -10.10 13.28
C ASP A 362 -29.06 -10.12 11.74
N VAL A 363 -28.02 -9.64 11.01
CA VAL A 363 -27.90 -9.79 9.57
C VAL A 363 -27.05 -11.01 9.23
N PRO A 364 -27.15 -11.58 8.00
CA PRO A 364 -26.33 -12.73 7.62
C PRO A 364 -24.84 -12.41 7.76
N ILE A 365 -24.14 -13.22 8.57
CA ILE A 365 -22.69 -13.08 8.77
C ILE A 365 -21.99 -13.52 7.48
N GLN A 366 -21.25 -12.62 6.87
CA GLN A 366 -20.51 -12.92 5.68
C GLN A 366 -19.16 -13.54 6.04
N LYS A 367 -18.60 -14.33 5.11
CA LYS A 367 -17.29 -14.97 5.29
C LYS A 367 -16.22 -13.92 5.60
N GLU A 368 -15.35 -14.24 6.54
CA GLU A 368 -14.19 -13.43 6.85
C GLU A 368 -13.21 -13.44 5.66
N SER A 369 -12.49 -12.36 5.48
CA SER A 369 -11.43 -12.29 4.47
C SER A 369 -10.11 -12.64 5.13
N GLN A 370 -9.43 -13.66 4.62
CA GLN A 370 -8.07 -14.03 5.02
C GLN A 370 -7.07 -13.38 4.07
N THR A 371 -5.94 -12.96 4.60
CA THR A 371 -4.80 -12.49 3.80
C THR A 371 -4.23 -13.67 3.01
N LEU A 372 -4.25 -13.58 1.69
CA LEU A 372 -3.65 -14.57 0.79
C LEU A 372 -2.19 -14.25 0.50
N ALA A 373 -1.89 -12.98 0.30
CA ALA A 373 -0.54 -12.47 0.11
C ALA A 373 -0.48 -11.02 0.57
N SER A 374 0.65 -10.61 1.09
CA SER A 374 0.89 -9.24 1.53
C SER A 374 2.35 -8.86 1.34
N THR A 375 2.62 -7.58 1.11
CA THR A 375 3.96 -7.00 1.15
C THR A 375 3.87 -5.52 1.49
N THR A 376 4.94 -4.93 1.99
CA THR A 376 5.04 -3.47 2.16
C THR A 376 5.69 -2.83 0.95
N TYR A 377 5.40 -1.55 0.68
CA TYR A 377 6.12 -0.80 -0.35
C TYR A 377 7.62 -0.80 -0.10
N GLN A 378 8.03 -0.67 1.16
CA GLN A 378 9.44 -0.68 1.55
C GLN A 378 10.13 -1.96 1.09
N ASN A 379 9.57 -3.12 1.43
CA ASN A 379 10.16 -4.39 1.10
C ASN A 379 10.06 -4.71 -0.40
N PHE A 380 8.96 -4.31 -1.06
CA PHE A 380 8.82 -4.47 -2.51
C PHE A 380 9.89 -3.67 -3.28
N PHE A 381 10.06 -2.37 -2.99
CA PHE A 381 11.05 -1.57 -3.72
C PHE A 381 12.51 -1.93 -3.41
N ARG A 382 12.77 -2.60 -2.29
CA ARG A 382 14.10 -3.18 -1.98
C ARG A 382 14.44 -4.40 -2.82
N LEU A 383 13.49 -4.99 -3.54
CA LEU A 383 13.74 -6.11 -4.45
C LEU A 383 14.42 -5.68 -5.74
N PHE A 384 14.31 -4.42 -6.13
CA PHE A 384 15.01 -3.91 -7.31
C PHE A 384 16.51 -3.93 -7.07
N SER A 385 17.26 -4.40 -8.09
CA SER A 385 18.72 -4.43 -8.04
C SER A 385 19.29 -3.02 -7.88
N GLN A 386 18.67 -2.04 -8.50
CA GLN A 386 18.97 -0.62 -8.33
C GLN A 386 17.68 0.20 -8.19
N LEU A 387 17.66 1.07 -7.19
CA LEU A 387 16.55 1.99 -6.93
C LEU A 387 17.04 3.42 -7.01
N SER A 388 16.25 4.29 -7.61
CA SER A 388 16.45 5.73 -7.60
C SER A 388 15.11 6.45 -7.51
N GLY A 389 15.14 7.75 -7.26
CA GLY A 389 13.91 8.51 -7.17
C GLY A 389 14.09 9.99 -7.43
N MET A 390 12.99 10.65 -7.75
CA MET A 390 12.97 12.10 -7.98
C MET A 390 11.77 12.74 -7.32
N THR A 391 11.96 13.92 -6.76
CA THR A 391 10.90 14.74 -6.18
C THR A 391 11.39 16.19 -6.00
N GLY A 392 10.47 17.10 -5.72
CA GLY A 392 10.81 18.49 -5.37
C GLY A 392 11.18 18.73 -3.89
N THR A 393 11.06 17.71 -3.02
CA THR A 393 11.03 17.87 -1.56
C THR A 393 11.56 16.64 -0.80
N ALA A 394 12.78 16.15 -1.09
CA ALA A 394 13.37 15.00 -0.42
C ALA A 394 14.24 15.33 0.80
N ASP A 395 14.87 16.50 0.82
CA ASP A 395 15.87 16.86 1.83
C ASP A 395 15.35 16.78 3.28
N THR A 396 14.08 17.08 3.48
CA THR A 396 13.45 17.00 4.81
C THR A 396 13.41 15.58 5.38
N GLU A 397 13.35 14.58 4.53
CA GLU A 397 13.24 13.14 4.85
C GLU A 397 14.50 12.35 4.45
N ALA A 398 15.62 13.05 4.18
CA ALA A 398 16.85 12.42 3.70
C ALA A 398 17.39 11.34 4.64
N ALA A 399 17.21 11.49 5.96
CA ALA A 399 17.59 10.47 6.94
C ALA A 399 16.77 9.18 6.79
N GLU A 400 15.47 9.29 6.57
CA GLU A 400 14.58 8.16 6.37
C GLU A 400 14.88 7.42 5.07
N PHE A 401 15.11 8.13 3.97
CA PHE A 401 15.52 7.52 2.72
C PHE A 401 16.84 6.75 2.83
N ALA A 402 17.81 7.31 3.54
CA ALA A 402 19.10 6.64 3.75
C ALA A 402 18.97 5.41 4.66
N GLU A 403 18.19 5.48 5.73
CA GLU A 403 18.06 4.40 6.72
C GLU A 403 17.20 3.23 6.21
N ILE A 404 16.08 3.54 5.53
CA ILE A 404 15.12 2.51 5.08
C ILE A 404 15.52 1.94 3.72
N TYR A 405 15.87 2.79 2.75
CA TYR A 405 16.09 2.40 1.36
C TYR A 405 17.54 2.44 0.90
N GLY A 406 18.47 2.94 1.72
CA GLY A 406 19.86 3.13 1.34
C GLY A 406 20.09 4.27 0.33
N LEU A 407 19.07 5.12 0.12
CA LEU A 407 19.09 6.18 -0.90
C LEU A 407 19.62 7.50 -0.33
N ASN A 408 20.64 8.09 -0.96
CA ASN A 408 21.10 9.42 -0.64
C ASN A 408 20.35 10.48 -1.44
N VAL A 409 20.19 11.67 -0.87
CA VAL A 409 19.52 12.80 -1.54
C VAL A 409 20.55 13.75 -2.12
N SER A 410 20.49 13.98 -3.44
CA SER A 410 21.27 14.96 -4.17
C SER A 410 20.39 16.17 -4.51
N ILE A 411 20.66 17.32 -3.88
CA ILE A 411 19.91 18.56 -4.13
C ILE A 411 20.48 19.21 -5.38
N ILE A 412 19.71 19.19 -6.48
CA ILE A 412 20.11 19.72 -7.77
C ILE A 412 19.77 21.22 -7.84
N PRO A 413 20.71 22.08 -8.28
CA PRO A 413 20.43 23.49 -8.45
C PRO A 413 19.40 23.72 -9.57
N THR A 414 18.54 24.72 -9.39
CA THR A 414 17.57 25.13 -10.42
C THR A 414 18.27 25.73 -11.62
N ASN A 415 17.70 25.52 -12.84
CA ASN A 415 18.25 26.11 -14.08
C ASN A 415 18.28 27.64 -14.04
N GLN A 416 17.21 28.27 -13.53
CA GLN A 416 17.12 29.68 -13.29
C GLN A 416 16.99 29.98 -11.78
N PRO A 417 17.53 31.13 -11.29
CA PRO A 417 17.34 31.53 -9.91
C PRO A 417 15.86 31.66 -9.56
N MET A 418 15.45 31.15 -8.39
CA MET A 418 14.07 31.26 -7.93
C MET A 418 13.70 32.69 -7.61
N ALA A 419 12.66 33.21 -8.30
CA ALA A 419 12.15 34.55 -8.13
C ALA A 419 10.92 34.65 -7.21
N ARG A 420 10.42 33.54 -6.68
CA ARG A 420 9.27 33.48 -5.76
C ARG A 420 9.61 34.17 -4.43
N ILE A 421 8.64 34.93 -3.92
CA ILE A 421 8.70 35.58 -2.61
C ILE A 421 7.86 34.76 -1.61
N ASP A 422 8.54 34.18 -0.63
CA ASP A 422 7.88 33.43 0.46
C ASP A 422 7.75 34.35 1.68
N ASN A 423 6.51 34.74 2.04
CA ASN A 423 6.23 35.62 3.17
C ASN A 423 6.13 34.85 4.48
N GLU A 424 6.26 35.60 5.60
CA GLU A 424 6.04 35.05 6.94
C GLU A 424 4.58 34.64 7.14
N ASP A 425 4.35 33.69 8.07
CA ASP A 425 3.01 33.22 8.39
C ASP A 425 2.23 34.30 9.17
N LEU A 426 0.96 34.49 8.80
CA LEU A 426 0.01 35.31 9.57
C LEU A 426 -0.76 34.40 10.53
N VAL A 427 -0.62 34.64 11.84
CA VAL A 427 -1.27 33.82 12.86
C VAL A 427 -2.36 34.59 13.56
N PHE A 428 -3.59 34.08 13.52
CA PHE A 428 -4.78 34.65 14.11
C PHE A 428 -5.22 33.86 15.35
N LEU A 429 -5.97 34.48 16.25
CA LEU A 429 -6.53 33.81 17.43
C LEU A 429 -7.59 32.78 17.05
N THR A 430 -8.49 33.13 16.12
CA THR A 430 -9.65 32.34 15.75
C THR A 430 -9.64 31.96 14.26
N ARG A 431 -10.30 30.85 13.91
CA ARG A 431 -10.53 30.46 12.51
C ARG A 431 -11.34 31.51 11.74
N GLU A 432 -12.30 32.20 12.42
CA GLU A 432 -13.12 33.23 11.78
C GLU A 432 -12.28 34.44 11.33
N ALA A 433 -11.38 34.95 12.20
CA ALA A 433 -10.49 36.05 11.86
C ALA A 433 -9.52 35.65 10.72
N LYS A 434 -9.00 34.43 10.75
CA LYS A 434 -8.17 33.84 9.68
C LYS A 434 -8.88 33.87 8.33
N PHE A 435 -10.09 33.32 8.25
CA PHE A 435 -10.83 33.27 6.98
C PHE A 435 -11.26 34.65 6.50
N LYS A 436 -11.59 35.56 7.38
CA LYS A 436 -11.90 36.95 7.03
C LYS A 436 -10.70 37.65 6.37
N ALA A 437 -9.49 37.47 6.92
CA ALA A 437 -8.25 37.99 6.37
C ALA A 437 -7.89 37.30 5.03
N LEU A 438 -8.05 35.99 4.92
CA LEU A 438 -7.85 35.25 3.68
C LEU A 438 -8.74 35.76 2.55
N ILE A 439 -10.03 35.96 2.80
CA ILE A 439 -10.98 36.47 1.79
C ILE A 439 -10.60 37.88 1.36
N ALA A 440 -10.20 38.76 2.28
CA ALA A 440 -9.76 40.13 1.96
C ALA A 440 -8.50 40.09 1.06
N GLU A 441 -7.54 39.20 1.31
CA GLU A 441 -6.37 39.06 0.43
C GLU A 441 -6.77 38.54 -0.97
N ILE A 442 -7.70 37.57 -1.05
CA ILE A 442 -8.22 37.09 -2.33
C ILE A 442 -8.91 38.21 -3.12
N GLU A 443 -9.74 39.05 -2.48
CA GLU A 443 -10.38 40.21 -3.10
C GLU A 443 -9.33 41.18 -3.69
N LEU A 444 -8.29 41.51 -2.91
CA LEU A 444 -7.21 42.38 -3.34
C LEU A 444 -6.37 41.85 -4.51
N LEU A 445 -6.04 40.53 -4.47
CA LEU A 445 -5.28 39.90 -5.54
C LEU A 445 -6.12 39.74 -6.82
N LYS A 446 -7.41 39.54 -6.70
CA LYS A 446 -8.34 39.45 -7.83
C LYS A 446 -8.48 40.77 -8.55
N GLU A 447 -8.45 41.91 -7.84
CA GLU A 447 -8.41 43.27 -8.45
C GLU A 447 -7.17 43.46 -9.30
N LYS A 448 -6.05 42.75 -8.98
CA LYS A 448 -4.81 42.74 -9.76
C LYS A 448 -4.80 41.73 -10.89
N GLU A 449 -5.90 41.02 -11.11
CA GLU A 449 -6.01 39.91 -12.07
C GLU A 449 -4.96 38.78 -11.84
N ALA A 450 -4.42 38.65 -10.61
CA ALA A 450 -3.49 37.61 -10.28
C ALA A 450 -4.18 36.24 -10.19
N PRO A 451 -3.61 35.12 -10.71
CA PRO A 451 -4.09 33.77 -10.46
C PRO A 451 -3.79 33.37 -9.01
N ILE A 452 -4.76 32.76 -8.35
CA ILE A 452 -4.70 32.43 -6.94
C ILE A 452 -4.95 30.94 -6.74
N LEU A 453 -4.04 30.27 -6.04
CA LEU A 453 -4.21 28.90 -5.57
C LEU A 453 -4.33 28.89 -4.04
N VAL A 454 -5.50 28.52 -3.53
CA VAL A 454 -5.76 28.39 -2.09
C VAL A 454 -5.54 26.93 -1.70
N GLY A 455 -4.51 26.66 -0.90
CA GLY A 455 -4.20 25.32 -0.37
C GLY A 455 -4.92 25.09 0.96
N THR A 456 -5.63 23.96 1.05
CA THR A 456 -6.34 23.53 2.27
C THR A 456 -5.86 22.15 2.71
N ALA A 457 -5.84 21.87 4.02
CA ALA A 457 -5.40 20.58 4.55
C ALA A 457 -6.45 19.47 4.41
N SER A 458 -7.74 19.82 4.40
CA SER A 458 -8.84 18.87 4.33
C SER A 458 -9.91 19.27 3.30
N VAL A 459 -10.74 18.28 2.91
CA VAL A 459 -11.92 18.51 2.06
C VAL A 459 -12.89 19.45 2.75
N GLU A 460 -13.10 19.30 4.07
CA GLU A 460 -13.97 20.16 4.89
C GLU A 460 -13.50 21.62 4.85
N SER A 461 -12.21 21.88 5.10
CA SER A 461 -11.63 23.23 4.99
C SER A 461 -11.85 23.81 3.60
N SER A 462 -11.75 23.00 2.53
CA SER A 462 -12.00 23.46 1.16
C SER A 462 -13.45 23.88 0.91
N GLU A 463 -14.40 23.15 1.50
CA GLU A 463 -15.83 23.46 1.41
C GLU A 463 -16.18 24.75 2.17
N VAL A 464 -15.61 24.93 3.38
CA VAL A 464 -15.78 26.17 4.16
C VAL A 464 -15.29 27.40 3.37
N VAL A 465 -14.07 27.33 2.81
CA VAL A 465 -13.55 28.44 1.99
C VAL A 465 -14.44 28.69 0.77
N SER A 466 -14.90 27.63 0.09
CA SER A 466 -15.80 27.71 -1.06
C SER A 466 -17.13 28.41 -0.70
N GLU A 467 -17.73 28.08 0.43
CA GLU A 467 -18.96 28.72 0.89
C GLU A 467 -18.76 30.21 1.19
N LEU A 468 -17.64 30.55 1.80
CA LEU A 468 -17.31 31.97 2.10
C LEU A 468 -17.11 32.78 0.82
N LEU A 469 -16.42 32.21 -0.18
CA LEU A 469 -16.23 32.85 -1.50
C LEU A 469 -17.57 33.00 -2.25
N LYS A 470 -18.47 32.02 -2.18
CA LYS A 470 -19.83 32.11 -2.75
C LYS A 470 -20.65 33.23 -2.11
N LYS A 471 -20.59 33.39 -0.78
CA LYS A 471 -21.25 34.50 -0.06
C LYS A 471 -20.76 35.88 -0.52
N LYS A 472 -19.51 35.95 -0.96
CA LYS A 472 -18.89 37.16 -1.53
C LYS A 472 -19.03 37.30 -3.04
N ASN A 473 -19.75 36.39 -3.71
CA ASN A 473 -19.87 36.32 -5.16
C ASN A 473 -18.53 36.26 -5.92
N ILE A 474 -17.54 35.59 -5.35
CA ILE A 474 -16.25 35.36 -5.98
C ILE A 474 -16.30 34.07 -6.75
N ALA A 475 -16.17 34.12 -8.09
CA ALA A 475 -16.09 32.94 -8.93
C ALA A 475 -14.80 32.17 -8.62
N HIS A 476 -14.91 30.87 -8.36
CA HIS A 476 -13.79 29.99 -8.04
C HIS A 476 -14.04 28.55 -8.48
N GLN A 477 -12.97 27.78 -8.57
CA GLN A 477 -13.01 26.34 -8.84
C GLN A 477 -12.51 25.58 -7.61
N VAL A 478 -13.07 24.38 -7.34
CA VAL A 478 -12.65 23.54 -6.22
C VAL A 478 -12.10 22.23 -6.75
N LEU A 479 -10.89 21.90 -6.32
CA LEU A 479 -10.17 20.70 -6.67
C LEU A 479 -9.98 19.86 -5.40
N ASN A 480 -10.80 18.84 -5.27
CA ASN A 480 -10.75 17.90 -4.15
C ASN A 480 -11.11 16.50 -4.63
N ALA A 481 -10.99 15.50 -3.75
CA ALA A 481 -11.25 14.10 -4.04
C ALA A 481 -12.63 13.77 -4.66
N LYS A 482 -13.57 14.72 -4.66
CA LYS A 482 -14.92 14.56 -5.24
C LYS A 482 -14.99 14.83 -6.76
N GLN A 483 -13.91 15.36 -7.38
CA GLN A 483 -13.92 15.86 -8.76
C GLN A 483 -12.71 15.39 -9.58
N HIS A 484 -12.27 14.15 -9.39
CA HIS A 484 -11.09 13.60 -10.08
C HIS A 484 -11.13 13.69 -11.62
N GLU A 485 -12.29 13.48 -12.22
CA GLU A 485 -12.44 13.50 -13.69
C GLU A 485 -12.13 14.86 -14.34
N LYS A 486 -12.30 15.95 -13.59
CA LYS A 486 -12.06 17.32 -14.07
C LYS A 486 -10.75 17.93 -13.58
N GLU A 487 -9.95 17.17 -12.87
CA GLU A 487 -8.74 17.64 -12.21
C GLU A 487 -7.76 18.29 -13.20
N ALA A 488 -7.45 17.60 -14.29
CA ALA A 488 -6.54 18.08 -15.31
C ALA A 488 -7.01 19.39 -15.97
N GLU A 489 -8.31 19.52 -16.25
CA GLU A 489 -8.90 20.71 -16.84
C GLU A 489 -8.86 21.90 -15.88
N ILE A 490 -9.18 21.69 -14.61
CA ILE A 490 -9.13 22.74 -13.58
C ILE A 490 -7.71 23.26 -13.39
N ILE A 491 -6.73 22.36 -13.33
CA ILE A 491 -5.32 22.74 -13.15
C ILE A 491 -4.79 23.47 -14.38
N ALA A 492 -5.12 23.01 -15.57
CA ALA A 492 -4.75 23.68 -16.82
C ALA A 492 -5.24 25.13 -16.89
N ASN A 493 -6.37 25.41 -16.24
CA ASN A 493 -6.97 26.75 -16.20
C ASN A 493 -6.55 27.58 -14.95
N ALA A 494 -5.95 26.96 -13.93
CA ALA A 494 -5.61 27.63 -12.67
C ALA A 494 -4.60 28.78 -12.83
N GLY A 495 -3.79 28.75 -13.88
CA GLY A 495 -2.83 29.82 -14.20
C GLY A 495 -3.38 31.01 -15.02
N ARG A 496 -4.68 31.05 -15.33
CA ARG A 496 -5.29 32.16 -16.07
C ARG A 496 -5.45 33.41 -15.20
N PRO A 497 -5.40 34.63 -15.79
CA PRO A 497 -5.58 35.86 -15.04
C PRO A 497 -6.87 35.86 -14.20
N GLY A 498 -6.77 36.24 -12.94
CA GLY A 498 -7.89 36.40 -12.01
C GLY A 498 -8.66 35.13 -11.62
N VAL A 499 -8.18 33.96 -11.99
CA VAL A 499 -8.80 32.67 -11.60
C VAL A 499 -8.42 32.33 -10.15
N VAL A 500 -9.42 31.92 -9.36
CA VAL A 500 -9.26 31.45 -7.98
C VAL A 500 -9.52 29.93 -7.98
N THR A 501 -8.53 29.16 -7.57
CA THR A 501 -8.62 27.71 -7.43
C THR A 501 -8.38 27.30 -5.98
N ILE A 502 -9.29 26.53 -5.38
CA ILE A 502 -9.12 25.94 -4.06
C ILE A 502 -8.69 24.48 -4.29
N ALA A 503 -7.56 24.08 -3.70
CA ALA A 503 -7.04 22.74 -3.84
C ALA A 503 -6.70 22.11 -2.49
N THR A 504 -7.07 20.84 -2.28
CA THR A 504 -6.51 20.05 -1.18
C THR A 504 -5.09 19.63 -1.52
N ASN A 505 -4.29 19.26 -0.51
CA ASN A 505 -2.84 19.04 -0.63
C ASN A 505 -2.44 18.02 -1.71
N MET A 506 -3.22 16.93 -1.88
CA MET A 506 -2.93 15.87 -2.86
C MET A 506 -3.46 16.17 -4.26
N ALA A 507 -4.42 17.08 -4.39
CA ALA A 507 -5.06 17.38 -5.66
C ALA A 507 -4.12 18.14 -6.61
N GLY A 508 -4.02 17.68 -7.85
CA GLY A 508 -3.17 18.27 -8.89
C GLY A 508 -1.68 17.95 -8.77
N ARG A 509 -1.29 16.97 -7.97
CA ARG A 509 0.11 16.53 -7.88
C ARG A 509 0.55 15.91 -9.21
N GLY A 510 1.82 16.13 -9.59
CA GLY A 510 2.35 15.67 -10.89
C GLY A 510 1.87 16.43 -12.11
N THR A 511 0.99 17.44 -11.94
CA THR A 511 0.53 18.31 -13.03
C THR A 511 1.04 19.74 -12.86
N ASP A 512 1.43 20.35 -13.98
CA ASP A 512 2.00 21.68 -14.03
C ASP A 512 0.93 22.75 -14.20
N ILE A 513 1.06 23.88 -13.49
CA ILE A 513 0.22 25.06 -13.67
C ILE A 513 0.95 26.03 -14.62
N VAL A 514 0.46 26.13 -15.85
CA VAL A 514 1.04 27.02 -16.86
C VAL A 514 0.48 28.41 -16.67
N LEU A 515 1.36 29.41 -16.47
CA LEU A 515 0.96 30.81 -16.36
C LEU A 515 0.33 31.28 -17.68
N GLY A 516 -0.84 31.92 -17.60
CA GLY A 516 -1.68 32.23 -18.77
C GLY A 516 -2.68 31.14 -19.16
N GLY A 517 -2.62 29.95 -18.53
CA GLY A 517 -3.44 28.78 -18.82
C GLY A 517 -2.94 27.97 -20.01
N MET A 518 -3.75 27.02 -20.49
CA MET A 518 -3.39 26.20 -21.66
C MET A 518 -2.98 27.06 -22.84
N LYS A 519 -1.92 26.67 -23.56
CA LYS A 519 -1.54 27.27 -24.83
C LYS A 519 -2.69 27.05 -25.80
N SER A 520 -3.30 28.14 -26.27
CA SER A 520 -4.29 28.10 -27.34
C SER A 520 -3.61 28.12 -28.71
N ASP A 521 -4.33 27.70 -29.76
CA ASP A 521 -3.85 27.79 -31.14
C ASP A 521 -3.53 29.22 -31.56
N ASP A 522 -4.13 30.23 -30.90
CA ASP A 522 -3.77 31.63 -31.01
C ASP A 522 -2.65 32.00 -30.02
N ALA A 523 -1.40 31.96 -30.50
CA ALA A 523 -0.22 32.29 -29.73
C ALA A 523 -0.18 33.73 -29.22
N LEU A 524 -0.84 34.66 -29.91
CA LEU A 524 -0.88 36.09 -29.52
C LEU A 524 -1.79 36.26 -28.29
N GLU A 525 -2.98 35.69 -28.30
CA GLU A 525 -3.90 35.73 -27.16
C GLU A 525 -3.31 35.07 -25.91
N TRP A 526 -2.67 33.91 -26.08
CA TRP A 526 -1.98 33.27 -24.99
C TRP A 526 -0.81 34.13 -24.45
N GLY A 527 -0.02 34.74 -25.33
CA GLY A 527 1.09 35.63 -24.95
C GLY A 527 0.63 36.82 -24.12
N GLU A 528 -0.50 37.45 -24.50
CA GLU A 528 -1.08 38.57 -23.72
C GLU A 528 -1.56 38.13 -22.34
N ARG A 529 -2.22 36.96 -22.23
CA ARG A 529 -2.64 36.39 -20.94
C ARG A 529 -1.44 36.05 -20.06
N HIS A 530 -0.41 35.43 -20.63
CA HIS A 530 0.83 35.09 -19.93
C HIS A 530 1.51 36.34 -19.39
N GLN A 531 1.66 37.41 -20.22
CA GLN A 531 2.30 38.66 -19.79
C GLN A 531 1.50 39.34 -18.67
N LYS A 532 0.18 39.39 -18.74
CA LYS A 532 -0.68 39.89 -17.65
C LYS A 532 -0.44 39.19 -16.31
N VAL A 533 -0.28 37.88 -16.33
CA VAL A 533 0.00 37.10 -15.11
C VAL A 533 1.40 37.40 -14.57
N LEU A 534 2.39 37.56 -15.44
CA LEU A 534 3.74 37.94 -15.02
C LEU A 534 3.74 39.34 -14.39
N ASP A 535 3.04 40.29 -14.98
CA ASP A 535 2.90 41.65 -14.45
C ASP A 535 2.14 41.71 -13.12
N ALA A 536 1.22 40.78 -12.88
CA ALA A 536 0.50 40.59 -11.61
C ALA A 536 1.35 39.90 -10.51
N GLY A 537 2.60 39.51 -10.80
CA GLY A 537 3.50 38.86 -9.87
C GLY A 537 3.48 37.34 -9.90
N GLY A 538 2.93 36.72 -10.95
CA GLY A 538 2.85 35.29 -11.13
C GLY A 538 1.72 34.63 -10.34
N LEU A 539 1.86 33.32 -10.07
CA LEU A 539 0.87 32.56 -9.30
C LEU A 539 1.01 32.83 -7.79
N HIS A 540 -0.07 33.21 -7.15
CA HIS A 540 -0.15 33.46 -5.71
C HIS A 540 -0.67 32.21 -4.96
N ILE A 541 0.13 31.70 -4.02
CA ILE A 541 -0.20 30.57 -3.15
C ILE A 541 -0.65 31.10 -1.79
N LEU A 542 -1.88 30.77 -1.39
CA LEU A 542 -2.44 31.10 -0.08
C LEU A 542 -2.73 29.81 0.69
N GLY A 543 -1.91 29.45 1.67
CA GLY A 543 -2.15 28.31 2.53
C GLY A 543 -3.11 28.66 3.68
N THR A 544 -4.12 27.85 3.93
CA THR A 544 -5.06 28.07 5.04
C THR A 544 -4.60 27.43 6.35
N GLU A 545 -3.69 26.50 6.29
CA GLU A 545 -3.17 25.74 7.43
C GLU A 545 -1.74 25.26 7.13
N ARG A 546 -0.96 24.96 8.18
CA ARG A 546 0.27 24.18 8.05
C ARG A 546 -0.05 22.71 8.14
N HIS A 547 0.55 21.92 7.29
CA HIS A 547 0.41 20.46 7.32
C HIS A 547 1.29 19.83 8.41
N GLU A 548 1.07 18.58 8.72
CA GLU A 548 1.88 17.83 9.68
C GLU A 548 3.35 17.71 9.24
N SER A 549 3.60 17.68 7.93
CA SER A 549 4.94 17.63 7.35
C SER A 549 5.29 18.91 6.60
N ARG A 550 6.50 19.46 6.85
CA ARG A 550 7.09 20.61 6.14
C ARG A 550 7.19 20.36 4.63
N ARG A 551 7.36 19.10 4.25
CA ARG A 551 7.44 18.66 2.86
C ARG A 551 6.19 19.04 2.08
N ILE A 552 5.00 18.79 2.63
CA ILE A 552 3.71 19.12 2.00
C ILE A 552 3.57 20.63 1.83
N ASP A 553 3.97 21.42 2.82
CA ASP A 553 3.99 22.88 2.71
C ASP A 553 4.92 23.35 1.58
N ASN A 554 6.09 22.72 1.45
CA ASN A 554 7.04 23.03 0.39
C ASN A 554 6.54 22.62 -1.01
N GLN A 555 5.80 21.51 -1.11
CA GLN A 555 5.14 21.09 -2.36
C GLN A 555 4.07 22.10 -2.78
N LEU A 556 3.27 22.60 -1.83
CA LEU A 556 2.28 23.64 -2.11
C LEU A 556 2.95 24.92 -2.62
N ARG A 557 3.99 25.39 -1.91
CA ARG A 557 4.79 26.55 -2.34
C ARG A 557 5.43 26.35 -3.71
N GLY A 558 5.92 25.12 -3.98
CA GLY A 558 6.58 24.73 -5.23
C GLY A 558 5.70 24.77 -6.48
N ARG A 559 4.40 24.97 -6.33
CA ARG A 559 3.51 25.18 -7.48
C ARG A 559 3.66 26.54 -8.13
N SER A 560 4.31 27.49 -7.45
CA SER A 560 4.59 28.85 -7.90
C SER A 560 6.10 29.11 -7.99
N GLY A 561 6.51 30.06 -8.84
CA GLY A 561 7.91 30.46 -9.00
C GLY A 561 8.78 29.41 -9.71
N ARG A 562 8.29 28.86 -10.83
CA ARG A 562 8.96 27.82 -11.63
C ARG A 562 9.80 28.45 -12.74
N GLN A 563 10.93 27.84 -13.07
CA GLN A 563 11.81 28.25 -14.17
C GLN A 563 12.15 29.77 -14.16
N GLY A 564 12.29 30.34 -12.95
CA GLY A 564 12.59 31.78 -12.80
C GLY A 564 11.37 32.71 -12.89
N ASP A 565 10.17 32.19 -13.07
CA ASP A 565 8.94 32.98 -13.05
C ASP A 565 8.72 33.65 -11.68
N PRO A 566 8.12 34.85 -11.62
CA PRO A 566 7.70 35.42 -10.37
C PRO A 566 6.63 34.58 -9.68
N GLY A 567 6.54 34.72 -8.37
CA GLY A 567 5.56 33.99 -7.58
C GLY A 567 5.49 34.49 -6.16
N TYR A 568 4.45 34.08 -5.46
CA TYR A 568 4.16 34.53 -4.12
C TYR A 568 3.59 33.42 -3.26
N SER A 569 4.04 33.31 -2.01
CA SER A 569 3.41 32.37 -1.05
C SER A 569 3.20 33.00 0.32
N LYS A 570 2.05 32.70 0.93
CA LYS A 570 1.66 33.19 2.25
C LYS A 570 0.74 32.21 2.95
N PHE A 571 0.95 31.98 4.26
CA PHE A 571 0.10 31.12 5.06
C PHE A 571 -0.72 31.91 6.06
N PHE A 572 -2.01 31.59 6.16
CA PHE A 572 -2.97 32.12 7.11
C PHE A 572 -3.30 31.04 8.13
N LEU A 573 -2.90 31.22 9.38
CA LEU A 573 -2.98 30.22 10.43
C LEU A 573 -3.86 30.69 11.58
N SER A 574 -4.48 29.76 12.31
CA SER A 574 -5.21 30.06 13.53
C SER A 574 -4.67 29.22 14.69
N LEU A 575 -4.70 29.77 15.91
CA LEU A 575 -4.41 28.99 17.14
C LEU A 575 -5.41 27.83 17.36
N GLU A 576 -6.51 27.83 16.63
CA GLU A 576 -7.55 26.80 16.65
C GLU A 576 -7.30 25.71 15.59
N ASP A 577 -6.29 25.86 14.71
CA ASP A 577 -5.92 24.84 13.75
C ASP A 577 -5.31 23.62 14.47
N ASP A 578 -5.58 22.43 13.99
CA ASP A 578 -5.28 21.18 14.70
C ASP A 578 -3.79 21.04 15.06
N LEU A 579 -2.89 21.40 14.13
CA LEU A 579 -1.46 21.41 14.40
C LEU A 579 -1.09 22.35 15.56
N LEU A 580 -1.61 23.59 15.56
CA LEU A 580 -1.26 24.59 16.56
C LEU A 580 -1.90 24.28 17.92
N ARG A 581 -3.09 23.70 17.93
CA ARG A 581 -3.78 23.27 19.15
C ARG A 581 -3.01 22.19 19.92
N LEU A 582 -2.28 21.32 19.24
CA LEU A 582 -1.44 20.30 19.88
C LEU A 582 -0.23 20.86 20.65
N PHE A 583 0.26 22.04 20.26
CA PHE A 583 1.52 22.59 20.80
C PHE A 583 1.33 23.85 21.64
N ILE A 584 0.19 24.52 21.56
CA ILE A 584 -0.10 25.72 22.32
C ILE A 584 -0.94 25.36 23.53
N THR A 585 -0.35 25.47 24.72
CA THR A 585 -1.07 25.25 25.98
C THR A 585 -2.13 26.34 26.21
N ASP A 586 -3.21 25.99 26.90
CA ASP A 586 -4.30 26.94 27.25
C ASP A 586 -3.78 28.21 27.95
N SER A 587 -2.73 28.07 28.77
CA SER A 587 -2.09 29.22 29.43
C SER A 587 -1.47 30.19 28.45
N ARG A 588 -0.86 29.73 27.36
CA ARG A 588 -0.31 30.59 26.30
C ARG A 588 -1.41 31.20 25.46
N ARG A 589 -2.47 30.46 25.15
CA ARG A 589 -3.65 30.97 24.48
C ARG A 589 -4.28 32.11 25.27
N ALA A 590 -4.51 31.92 26.56
CA ALA A 590 -5.03 32.96 27.47
C ALA A 590 -4.12 34.20 27.56
N LEU A 591 -2.81 34.05 27.40
CA LEU A 591 -1.87 35.16 27.34
C LEU A 591 -2.09 35.99 26.05
N PHE A 592 -2.23 35.34 24.89
CA PHE A 592 -2.51 36.03 23.61
C PHE A 592 -3.86 36.74 23.64
N GLU A 593 -4.88 36.13 24.22
CA GLU A 593 -6.21 36.75 24.42
C GLU A 593 -6.14 38.00 25.31
N ARG A 594 -5.33 37.98 26.39
CA ARG A 594 -5.13 39.13 27.28
C ARG A 594 -4.39 40.29 26.64
N ILE A 595 -3.54 40.03 25.63
CA ILE A 595 -2.85 41.06 24.89
C ILE A 595 -3.82 41.83 23.96
N GLY A 596 -5.05 41.39 23.83
CA GLY A 596 -6.14 42.11 23.16
C GLY A 596 -6.03 42.08 21.63
N MET A 597 -5.59 40.96 21.07
CA MET A 597 -5.33 40.82 19.63
C MET A 597 -6.56 40.91 18.73
N GLY A 598 -7.76 40.70 19.23
CA GLY A 598 -9.00 40.80 18.44
C GLY A 598 -8.90 40.07 17.10
N ASP A 599 -9.24 40.78 16.03
CA ASP A 599 -9.11 40.33 14.62
C ASP A 599 -7.67 40.51 14.04
N ASP A 600 -6.73 41.10 14.80
CA ASP A 600 -5.37 41.32 14.35
C ASP A 600 -4.54 40.03 14.33
N HIS A 601 -3.49 40.03 13.49
CA HIS A 601 -2.59 38.89 13.33
C HIS A 601 -1.23 39.14 14.01
N ILE A 602 -0.55 38.07 14.33
CA ILE A 602 0.86 38.10 14.73
C ILE A 602 1.72 37.65 13.55
N GLU A 603 2.68 38.47 13.18
CA GLU A 603 3.70 38.16 12.22
C GLU A 603 5.05 38.18 12.96
N HIS A 604 5.58 37.02 13.33
CA HIS A 604 6.83 36.95 14.08
C HIS A 604 7.63 35.67 13.80
N LYS A 605 8.91 35.82 13.42
CA LYS A 605 9.84 34.73 13.10
C LYS A 605 9.97 33.64 14.17
N MET A 606 9.80 34.00 15.46
CA MET A 606 9.83 33.01 16.54
C MET A 606 8.64 32.07 16.50
N LEU A 607 7.47 32.55 16.05
CA LEU A 607 6.26 31.73 15.95
C LEU A 607 6.38 30.74 14.80
N SER A 608 6.82 31.19 13.62
CA SER A 608 7.11 30.33 12.47
C SER A 608 8.16 29.25 12.80
N ARG A 609 9.22 29.60 13.54
CA ARG A 609 10.20 28.63 14.05
C ARG A 609 9.59 27.64 15.05
N GLY A 610 8.66 28.11 15.90
CA GLY A 610 7.93 27.27 16.84
C GLY A 610 7.09 26.20 16.11
N ILE A 611 6.38 26.62 15.06
CA ILE A 611 5.58 25.75 14.19
C ILE A 611 6.47 24.73 13.46
N GLU A 612 7.60 25.19 12.90
CA GLU A 612 8.56 24.30 12.24
C GLU A 612 9.11 23.22 13.21
N ASN A 613 9.42 23.60 14.45
CA ASN A 613 9.87 22.64 15.46
C ASN A 613 8.75 21.65 15.86
N ALA A 614 7.51 22.08 15.84
CA ALA A 614 6.35 21.22 16.06
C ALA A 614 6.21 20.21 14.93
N GLN A 615 6.28 20.63 13.69
CA GLN A 615 6.28 19.77 12.51
C GLN A 615 7.42 18.74 12.56
N LYS A 616 8.65 19.15 12.88
CA LYS A 616 9.80 18.24 13.04
C LYS A 616 9.55 17.14 14.07
N ARG A 617 8.86 17.44 15.16
CA ARG A 617 8.52 16.44 16.19
C ARG A 617 7.49 15.43 15.68
N ILE A 618 6.51 15.90 14.91
CA ILE A 618 5.50 15.02 14.30
C ILE A 618 6.16 14.15 13.23
N GLU A 619 6.99 14.72 12.37
CA GLU A 619 7.77 14.01 11.36
C GLU A 619 8.61 12.90 12.00
N SER A 620 9.36 13.21 13.07
CA SER A 620 10.15 12.23 13.81
C SER A 620 9.29 11.12 14.41
N ARG A 621 8.15 11.46 15.04
CA ARG A 621 7.22 10.46 15.58
C ARG A 621 6.65 9.55 14.49
N ASN A 622 6.25 10.13 13.36
CA ASN A 622 5.72 9.36 12.23
C ASN A 622 6.80 8.43 11.65
N PHE A 623 8.05 8.90 11.58
CA PHE A 623 9.18 8.06 11.18
C PHE A 623 9.38 6.88 12.14
N ASP A 624 9.39 7.13 13.47
CA ASP A 624 9.55 6.07 14.47
C ASP A 624 8.43 5.02 14.35
N ILE A 625 7.19 5.44 14.07
CA ILE A 625 6.07 4.52 13.84
C ILE A 625 6.30 3.68 12.58
N ARG A 626 6.66 4.30 11.44
CA ARG A 626 6.94 3.57 10.19
C ARG A 626 8.11 2.60 10.35
N LYS A 627 9.19 3.03 11.02
CA LYS A 627 10.34 2.19 11.32
C LYS A 627 9.95 0.99 12.19
N SER A 628 9.15 1.20 13.23
CA SER A 628 8.70 0.11 14.09
C SER A 628 7.83 -0.90 13.32
N LEU A 629 6.94 -0.42 12.44
CA LEU A 629 6.13 -1.31 11.58
C LEU A 629 7.02 -2.13 10.63
N LEU A 630 8.02 -1.49 10.04
CA LEU A 630 8.95 -2.14 9.13
C LEU A 630 9.80 -3.22 9.85
N GLU A 631 10.27 -2.97 11.08
CA GLU A 631 11.06 -3.94 11.84
C GLU A 631 10.28 -5.24 12.14
N TYR A 632 8.94 -5.18 12.25
CA TYR A 632 8.10 -6.37 12.34
C TYR A 632 7.90 -7.02 10.96
N ASP A 633 7.69 -6.21 9.91
CA ASP A 633 7.48 -6.72 8.57
C ASP A 633 8.76 -7.32 7.95
N ASP A 634 9.95 -6.86 8.34
CA ASP A 634 11.22 -7.41 7.87
C ASP A 634 11.33 -8.91 8.20
N VAL A 635 10.87 -9.34 9.40
CA VAL A 635 10.85 -10.77 9.77
C VAL A 635 9.93 -11.57 8.85
N ALA A 636 8.72 -11.06 8.62
CA ALA A 636 7.77 -11.68 7.69
C ALA A 636 8.30 -11.65 6.23
N ASN A 637 9.08 -10.63 5.88
CA ASN A 637 9.67 -10.50 4.56
C ASN A 637 10.77 -11.53 4.29
N ASP A 638 11.64 -11.80 5.27
CA ASP A 638 12.67 -12.84 5.13
C ASP A 638 12.02 -14.21 4.89
N GLN A 639 10.96 -14.52 5.64
CA GLN A 639 10.17 -15.75 5.46
C GLN A 639 9.46 -15.77 4.10
N ARG A 640 8.88 -14.65 3.67
CA ARG A 640 8.21 -14.49 2.37
C ARG A 640 9.19 -14.76 1.23
N GLN A 641 10.39 -14.17 1.27
CA GLN A 641 11.42 -14.38 0.26
C GLN A 641 11.83 -15.85 0.18
N ALA A 642 11.99 -16.54 1.31
CA ALA A 642 12.29 -17.95 1.34
C ALA A 642 11.20 -18.79 0.67
N ILE A 643 9.92 -18.55 1.03
CA ILE A 643 8.77 -19.26 0.44
C ILE A 643 8.60 -18.95 -1.05
N TYR A 644 8.72 -17.69 -1.46
CA TYR A 644 8.57 -17.30 -2.85
C TYR A 644 9.73 -17.82 -3.72
N SER A 645 10.95 -17.90 -3.18
CA SER A 645 12.09 -18.54 -3.84
C SER A 645 11.85 -20.05 -4.03
N LEU A 646 11.43 -20.73 -2.97
CA LEU A 646 11.09 -22.17 -3.04
C LEU A 646 9.96 -22.41 -4.06
N ARG A 647 8.94 -21.56 -4.05
CA ARG A 647 7.82 -21.64 -4.99
C ARG A 647 8.25 -21.42 -6.44
N SER A 648 9.14 -20.44 -6.70
CA SER A 648 9.69 -20.22 -8.03
C SER A 648 10.55 -21.38 -8.50
N GLN A 649 11.37 -21.95 -7.64
CA GLN A 649 12.14 -23.17 -7.96
C GLN A 649 11.23 -24.34 -8.35
N LEU A 650 10.17 -24.60 -7.57
CA LEU A 650 9.17 -25.63 -7.88
C LEU A 650 8.47 -25.39 -9.22
N LEU A 651 8.26 -24.14 -9.64
CA LEU A 651 7.63 -23.81 -10.91
C LEU A 651 8.60 -23.93 -12.10
N GLU A 652 9.87 -23.54 -11.92
CA GLU A 652 10.87 -23.41 -12.99
C GLU A 652 11.63 -24.72 -13.26
N GLU A 653 11.88 -25.54 -12.24
CA GLU A 653 12.53 -26.83 -12.41
C GLU A 653 11.64 -27.80 -13.18
N ASP A 654 12.17 -28.46 -14.21
CA ASP A 654 11.41 -29.42 -15.00
C ASP A 654 11.12 -30.71 -14.22
N ASN A 655 12.04 -31.14 -13.36
CA ASN A 655 11.94 -32.40 -12.60
C ASN A 655 12.34 -32.20 -11.13
N ILE A 656 11.40 -32.48 -10.21
CA ILE A 656 11.61 -32.41 -8.77
C ILE A 656 11.63 -33.78 -8.07
N SER A 657 11.57 -34.86 -8.83
CA SER A 657 11.48 -36.22 -8.28
C SER A 657 12.68 -36.64 -7.44
N GLU A 658 13.88 -36.11 -7.74
CA GLU A 658 15.07 -36.32 -6.92
C GLU A 658 14.91 -35.64 -5.54
N ALA A 659 14.47 -34.35 -5.54
CA ALA A 659 14.18 -33.62 -4.31
C ALA A 659 13.08 -34.28 -3.47
N ILE A 660 12.03 -34.81 -4.08
CA ILE A 660 10.98 -35.60 -3.39
C ILE A 660 11.55 -36.89 -2.78
N SER A 661 12.48 -37.56 -3.49
CA SER A 661 13.14 -38.74 -2.96
C SER A 661 13.98 -38.43 -1.71
N ASP A 662 14.67 -37.30 -1.72
CA ASP A 662 15.47 -36.83 -0.58
C ASP A 662 14.55 -36.46 0.61
N LEU A 663 13.47 -35.74 0.35
CA LEU A 663 12.46 -35.42 1.36
C LEU A 663 11.82 -36.67 1.99
N ILE A 664 11.52 -37.69 1.19
CA ILE A 664 11.02 -39.00 1.71
C ILE A 664 12.05 -39.62 2.65
N SER A 665 13.33 -39.57 2.25
CA SER A 665 14.41 -40.12 3.09
C SER A 665 14.53 -39.38 4.41
N GLU A 666 14.54 -38.05 4.40
CA GLU A 666 14.61 -37.22 5.59
C GLU A 666 13.42 -37.46 6.53
N GLU A 667 12.21 -37.47 5.99
CA GLU A 667 10.98 -37.71 6.78
C GLU A 667 11.00 -39.07 7.44
N MET A 668 11.41 -40.10 6.72
CA MET A 668 11.51 -41.47 7.28
C MET A 668 12.55 -41.54 8.39
N HIS A 669 13.66 -40.80 8.31
CA HIS A 669 14.64 -40.73 9.39
C HIS A 669 14.07 -40.00 10.61
N VAL A 670 13.37 -38.86 10.44
CA VAL A 670 12.72 -38.15 11.53
C VAL A 670 11.70 -39.04 12.24
N ILE A 671 10.81 -39.71 11.48
CA ILE A 671 9.84 -40.63 12.06
C ILE A 671 10.53 -41.76 12.80
N SER A 672 11.60 -42.33 12.23
CA SER A 672 12.35 -43.39 12.89
C SER A 672 12.94 -42.94 14.23
N GLU A 673 13.50 -41.75 14.30
CA GLU A 673 14.10 -41.18 15.52
C GLU A 673 13.07 -40.92 16.62
N ASP A 674 11.84 -40.51 16.26
CA ASP A 674 10.74 -40.32 17.21
C ASP A 674 10.33 -41.63 17.94
N PHE A 675 10.39 -42.76 17.27
CA PHE A 675 10.01 -44.06 17.83
C PHE A 675 11.20 -44.90 18.30
N VAL A 676 12.38 -44.69 17.67
CA VAL A 676 13.63 -45.40 17.93
C VAL A 676 14.79 -44.38 18.06
N PRO A 677 14.88 -43.64 19.19
CA PRO A 677 15.91 -42.61 19.37
C PRO A 677 17.33 -43.15 19.25
N LEU A 678 18.24 -42.39 18.60
CA LEU A 678 19.62 -42.78 18.29
C LEU A 678 20.42 -43.24 19.53
N GLU A 679 20.22 -42.60 20.68
CA GLU A 679 20.95 -42.91 21.92
C GLU A 679 20.16 -43.87 22.87
N SER A 680 19.15 -44.57 22.37
CA SER A 680 18.29 -45.46 23.16
C SER A 680 18.67 -46.93 23.07
N VAL A 681 18.26 -47.69 24.09
CA VAL A 681 18.42 -49.16 24.13
C VAL A 681 17.17 -49.83 23.59
N GLU A 682 17.32 -51.08 23.03
CA GLU A 682 16.24 -51.84 22.39
C GLU A 682 14.95 -51.93 23.23
N SER A 683 15.06 -51.94 24.60
CA SER A 683 13.89 -51.96 25.48
C SER A 683 13.05 -50.67 25.48
N GLN A 684 13.57 -49.57 24.93
CA GLN A 684 12.90 -48.27 24.81
C GLN A 684 12.28 -48.04 23.43
N TRP A 685 12.57 -48.91 22.48
CA TRP A 685 12.09 -48.80 21.11
C TRP A 685 10.60 -49.15 21.00
N ARG A 686 9.84 -48.27 20.35
CA ARG A 686 8.39 -48.44 20.14
C ARG A 686 8.10 -49.01 18.75
N LEU A 687 8.66 -50.17 18.42
CA LEU A 687 8.65 -50.76 17.08
C LEU A 687 7.23 -51.08 16.56
N ALA A 688 6.35 -51.56 17.42
CA ALA A 688 4.97 -51.87 17.01
C ALA A 688 4.14 -50.62 16.71
N GLU A 689 4.44 -49.51 17.41
CA GLU A 689 3.83 -48.21 17.15
C GLU A 689 4.36 -47.62 15.83
N LEU A 690 5.67 -47.76 15.59
CA LEU A 690 6.32 -47.32 14.35
C LEU A 690 5.73 -48.08 13.13
N ASP A 691 5.65 -49.46 13.18
CA ASP A 691 5.03 -50.23 12.10
C ASP A 691 3.59 -49.78 11.82
N ARG A 692 2.81 -49.51 12.88
CA ARG A 692 1.44 -49.00 12.75
C ARG A 692 1.43 -47.64 12.11
N HIS A 693 2.27 -46.70 12.58
CA HIS A 693 2.36 -45.36 12.06
C HIS A 693 2.69 -45.31 10.56
N LEU A 694 3.69 -46.10 10.13
CA LEU A 694 4.07 -46.23 8.73
C LEU A 694 2.92 -46.81 7.87
N THR A 695 2.20 -47.81 8.37
CA THR A 695 1.07 -48.44 7.64
C THR A 695 -0.12 -47.49 7.54
N GLU A 696 -0.49 -46.82 8.65
CA GLU A 696 -1.68 -45.95 8.70
C GLU A 696 -1.49 -44.63 7.92
N HIS A 697 -0.29 -44.09 7.97
CA HIS A 697 -0.04 -42.75 7.40
C HIS A 697 0.60 -42.75 6.01
N TYR A 698 1.45 -43.78 5.72
CA TYR A 698 2.25 -43.80 4.48
C TYR A 698 1.98 -45.06 3.63
N LEU A 699 1.11 -45.96 4.06
CA LEU A 699 0.80 -47.22 3.38
C LEU A 699 2.04 -48.12 3.14
N ILE A 700 3.00 -48.06 4.07
CA ILE A 700 4.26 -48.82 4.02
C ILE A 700 4.21 -49.92 5.05
N GLU A 701 4.38 -51.19 4.60
CA GLU A 701 4.47 -52.38 5.45
C GLU A 701 5.94 -52.82 5.52
N VAL A 702 6.62 -52.57 6.65
CA VAL A 702 8.03 -52.95 6.85
C VAL A 702 8.19 -54.16 7.74
N ASN A 703 7.27 -54.36 8.69
CA ASN A 703 7.37 -55.40 9.74
C ASN A 703 8.70 -55.34 10.53
N ILE A 704 9.06 -54.11 10.98
CA ILE A 704 10.34 -53.82 11.62
C ILE A 704 10.57 -54.69 12.86
N GLN A 705 9.50 -54.97 13.63
CA GLN A 705 9.58 -55.81 14.80
C GLN A 705 10.06 -57.23 14.47
N ASN A 706 9.64 -57.80 13.35
CA ASN A 706 10.09 -59.13 12.90
C ASN A 706 11.54 -59.11 12.43
N GLN A 707 11.96 -58.02 11.77
CA GLN A 707 13.34 -57.88 11.29
C GLN A 707 14.35 -57.65 12.43
N VAL A 708 14.04 -56.88 13.44
CA VAL A 708 14.86 -56.70 14.64
C VAL A 708 14.96 -57.99 15.44
N ASN A 709 13.89 -58.82 15.50
CA ASN A 709 13.93 -60.12 16.13
C ASN A 709 14.83 -61.11 15.38
N GLN A 710 14.97 -61.01 14.07
CA GLN A 710 15.83 -61.87 13.22
C GLN A 710 17.28 -61.44 13.21
N ASP A 711 17.54 -60.15 13.19
CA ASP A 711 18.90 -59.58 13.20
C ASP A 711 19.07 -58.59 14.39
N LYS A 712 19.64 -59.07 15.47
CA LYS A 712 19.95 -58.30 16.68
C LYS A 712 21.08 -57.28 16.54
N LYS A 713 21.65 -57.13 15.34
CA LYS A 713 22.68 -56.13 15.04
C LYS A 713 22.12 -54.86 14.47
N LEU A 714 20.82 -54.77 14.26
CA LEU A 714 20.18 -53.55 13.76
C LEU A 714 20.34 -52.42 14.76
N THR A 715 21.02 -51.33 14.37
CA THR A 715 21.12 -50.07 15.12
C THR A 715 19.97 -49.14 14.73
N PRO A 716 19.65 -48.13 15.51
CA PRO A 716 18.64 -47.13 15.14
C PRO A 716 18.87 -46.53 13.75
N GLU A 717 20.12 -46.25 13.36
CA GLU A 717 20.46 -45.74 12.03
C GLU A 717 20.13 -46.75 10.92
N LEU A 718 20.47 -48.06 11.11
CA LEU A 718 20.14 -49.09 10.14
C LEU A 718 18.64 -49.33 10.01
N ILE A 719 17.87 -49.13 11.07
CA ILE A 719 16.40 -49.19 11.03
C ILE A 719 15.86 -48.01 10.21
N ALA A 720 16.39 -46.78 10.42
CA ALA A 720 16.01 -45.60 9.64
C ALA A 720 16.34 -45.76 8.15
N ASP A 721 17.55 -46.24 7.82
CA ASP A 721 17.94 -46.55 6.45
C ASP A 721 17.06 -47.63 5.80
N LEU A 722 16.67 -48.65 6.54
CA LEU A 722 15.79 -49.71 6.06
C LEU A 722 14.38 -49.17 5.71
N ILE A 723 13.84 -48.33 6.60
CA ILE A 723 12.54 -47.67 6.39
C ILE A 723 12.61 -46.75 5.18
N SER A 724 13.64 -45.92 5.11
CA SER A 724 13.86 -44.96 4.00
C SER A 724 13.97 -45.69 2.65
N ASN A 725 14.78 -46.76 2.56
CA ASN A 725 14.91 -47.54 1.35
C ASN A 725 13.60 -48.26 0.95
N THR A 726 12.85 -48.77 1.92
CA THR A 726 11.55 -49.41 1.67
C THR A 726 10.53 -48.37 1.19
N ALA A 727 10.49 -47.20 1.79
CA ALA A 727 9.64 -46.09 1.38
C ALA A 727 9.96 -45.64 -0.05
N ALA A 728 11.22 -45.42 -0.36
CA ALA A 728 11.67 -45.03 -1.70
C ALA A 728 11.32 -46.10 -2.76
N SER A 729 11.49 -47.37 -2.44
CA SER A 729 11.12 -48.48 -3.34
C SER A 729 9.61 -48.54 -3.57
N ARG A 730 8.82 -48.42 -2.50
CA ARG A 730 7.35 -48.40 -2.58
C ARG A 730 6.82 -47.22 -3.36
N TYR A 731 7.42 -46.05 -3.16
CA TYR A 731 7.09 -44.85 -3.91
C TYR A 731 7.35 -45.05 -5.42
N LYS A 732 8.51 -45.56 -5.78
CA LYS A 732 8.87 -45.84 -7.19
C LYS A 732 7.93 -46.90 -7.79
N GLU A 733 7.64 -47.97 -7.10
CA GLU A 733 6.71 -49.05 -7.58
C GLU A 733 5.30 -48.49 -7.85
N LYS A 734 4.81 -47.65 -6.97
CA LYS A 734 3.48 -47.03 -7.10
C LYS A 734 3.35 -46.20 -8.38
N TYR A 735 4.41 -45.54 -8.77
CA TYR A 735 4.42 -44.60 -9.90
C TYR A 735 5.00 -45.18 -11.21
N ILE A 736 5.67 -46.36 -11.19
CA ILE A 736 6.07 -47.06 -12.42
C ILE A 736 4.84 -47.45 -13.29
N SER A 737 3.69 -47.64 -12.70
CA SER A 737 2.45 -47.96 -13.41
C SER A 737 1.80 -46.73 -14.11
N ILE A 738 2.34 -45.55 -13.91
CA ILE A 738 1.80 -44.30 -14.41
C ILE A 738 2.77 -43.75 -15.48
N GLU A 739 2.43 -44.00 -16.73
CA GLU A 739 3.23 -43.59 -17.88
C GLU A 739 3.19 -42.05 -18.17
N GLN A 740 2.34 -41.27 -17.46
CA GLN A 740 2.16 -39.86 -17.76
C GLN A 740 2.27 -38.97 -16.52
N ASN A 741 3.27 -38.06 -16.56
CA ASN A 741 3.39 -36.81 -15.79
C ASN A 741 3.36 -36.90 -14.27
N ILE A 742 4.09 -37.82 -13.65
CA ILE A 742 4.32 -37.82 -12.20
C ILE A 742 4.91 -36.49 -11.72
N GLU A 743 5.85 -35.94 -12.49
CA GLU A 743 6.54 -34.69 -12.20
C GLU A 743 5.60 -33.51 -12.04
N GLN A 744 4.55 -33.41 -12.90
CA GLN A 744 3.53 -32.37 -12.77
C GLN A 744 2.66 -32.58 -11.53
N LEU A 745 2.36 -33.82 -11.19
CA LEU A 745 1.57 -34.15 -10.00
C LEU A 745 2.32 -33.80 -8.72
N GLU A 746 3.61 -34.15 -8.64
CA GLU A 746 4.49 -33.82 -7.53
C GLU A 746 4.55 -32.28 -7.32
N LYS A 747 4.78 -31.54 -8.39
CA LYS A 747 4.79 -30.06 -8.37
C LYS A 747 3.46 -29.50 -7.89
N GLN A 748 2.36 -30.01 -8.42
CA GLN A 748 1.02 -29.52 -8.09
C GLN A 748 0.67 -29.78 -6.62
N VAL A 749 1.01 -30.96 -6.09
CA VAL A 749 0.82 -31.29 -4.68
C VAL A 749 1.68 -30.39 -3.78
N MET A 750 2.98 -30.27 -4.09
CA MET A 750 3.89 -29.41 -3.33
C MET A 750 3.42 -27.96 -3.30
N LEU A 751 3.06 -27.39 -4.45
CA LEU A 751 2.58 -26.01 -4.54
C LEU A 751 1.28 -25.81 -3.76
N GLN A 752 0.33 -26.74 -3.86
CA GLN A 752 -0.95 -26.62 -3.16
C GLN A 752 -0.77 -26.64 -1.64
N ILE A 753 0.06 -27.54 -1.12
CA ILE A 753 0.32 -27.65 0.31
C ILE A 753 1.07 -26.43 0.81
N LEU A 754 2.12 -26.03 0.09
CA LEU A 754 2.88 -24.82 0.39
C LEU A 754 1.97 -23.59 0.48
N ASP A 755 1.06 -23.40 -0.50
CA ASP A 755 0.15 -22.27 -0.54
C ASP A 755 -0.86 -22.29 0.62
N VAL A 756 -1.33 -23.46 1.05
CA VAL A 756 -2.26 -23.60 2.20
C VAL A 756 -1.54 -23.23 3.50
N HIS A 757 -0.42 -23.90 3.78
CA HIS A 757 0.33 -23.62 5.02
C HIS A 757 0.87 -22.19 5.10
N TRP A 758 1.31 -21.64 3.97
CA TRP A 758 1.77 -20.26 3.93
C TRP A 758 0.66 -19.25 4.28
N LYS A 759 -0.56 -19.46 3.76
CA LYS A 759 -1.71 -18.61 4.10
C LYS A 759 -2.07 -18.67 5.58
N ASP A 760 -2.07 -19.87 6.15
CA ASP A 760 -2.35 -20.07 7.57
C ASP A 760 -1.26 -19.42 8.43
N HIS A 761 0.01 -19.58 8.05
CA HIS A 761 1.15 -18.94 8.72
C HIS A 761 1.07 -17.42 8.68
N LEU A 762 0.66 -16.81 7.56
CA LEU A 762 0.46 -15.35 7.51
C LEU A 762 -0.60 -14.88 8.51
N ALA A 763 -1.68 -15.64 8.67
CA ALA A 763 -2.71 -15.33 9.66
C ALA A 763 -2.18 -15.47 11.10
N GLU A 764 -1.39 -16.50 11.37
CA GLU A 764 -0.76 -16.71 12.69
C GLU A 764 0.27 -15.61 13.01
N MET A 765 1.07 -15.19 12.02
CA MET A 765 2.01 -14.08 12.17
C MET A 765 1.31 -12.75 12.47
N ASP A 766 0.16 -12.48 11.87
CA ASP A 766 -0.64 -11.31 12.19
C ASP A 766 -1.16 -11.37 13.63
N HIS A 767 -1.57 -12.53 14.12
CA HIS A 767 -1.97 -12.74 15.52
C HIS A 767 -0.80 -12.56 16.49
N LEU A 768 0.37 -13.11 16.17
CA LEU A 768 1.57 -12.94 16.96
C LEU A 768 1.94 -11.45 17.08
N ARG A 769 1.89 -10.71 15.99
CA ARG A 769 2.18 -9.26 15.98
C ARG A 769 1.25 -8.47 16.90
N GLN A 770 -0.03 -8.81 16.97
CA GLN A 770 -1.01 -8.16 17.84
C GLN A 770 -0.77 -8.50 19.32
N SER A 771 -0.41 -9.74 19.61
CA SER A 771 -0.27 -10.25 20.99
C SER A 771 1.09 -9.95 21.61
N VAL A 772 2.14 -9.83 20.82
CA VAL A 772 3.54 -9.69 21.32
C VAL A 772 3.76 -8.43 22.15
N GLY A 773 2.96 -7.37 21.91
CA GLY A 773 3.00 -6.13 22.71
C GLY A 773 2.78 -6.37 24.20
N LEU A 774 1.96 -7.35 24.58
CA LEU A 774 1.70 -7.73 25.96
C LEU A 774 2.91 -8.32 26.69
N ARG A 775 3.90 -8.84 25.95
CA ARG A 775 5.16 -9.36 26.50
C ARG A 775 5.99 -8.27 27.18
N ALA A 776 5.74 -6.99 26.86
CA ALA A 776 6.41 -5.86 27.53
C ALA A 776 6.10 -5.80 29.04
N TYR A 777 4.90 -6.21 29.47
CA TYR A 777 4.55 -6.30 30.88
C TYR A 777 5.41 -7.31 31.66
N ALA A 778 5.90 -8.35 30.97
CA ALA A 778 6.83 -9.32 31.55
C ALA A 778 8.31 -8.87 31.44
N GLN A 779 8.59 -7.59 31.17
CA GLN A 779 9.94 -7.01 31.00
C GLN A 779 10.75 -7.64 29.85
N LYS A 780 10.12 -8.30 28.92
CA LYS A 780 10.75 -8.84 27.71
C LYS A 780 10.69 -7.81 26.60
N ASN A 781 11.70 -7.81 25.73
CA ASN A 781 11.67 -6.97 24.53
C ASN A 781 10.71 -7.58 23.48
N PRO A 782 9.58 -6.92 23.15
CA PRO A 782 8.58 -7.48 22.24
C PRO A 782 9.15 -7.84 20.86
N LYS A 783 10.10 -7.05 20.34
CA LYS A 783 10.71 -7.32 19.02
C LYS A 783 11.55 -8.59 19.01
N ASN A 784 12.31 -8.85 20.08
CA ASN A 784 13.12 -10.05 20.18
C ASN A 784 12.26 -11.30 20.38
N GLU A 785 11.19 -11.21 21.18
CA GLU A 785 10.24 -12.31 21.35
C GLU A 785 9.50 -12.58 20.03
N TYR A 786 9.10 -11.54 19.30
CA TYR A 786 8.46 -11.69 17.98
C TYR A 786 9.38 -12.44 17.00
N LYS A 787 10.65 -12.05 16.90
CA LYS A 787 11.63 -12.72 16.02
C LYS A 787 11.79 -14.19 16.36
N ARG A 788 11.89 -14.50 17.65
CA ARG A 788 12.07 -15.88 18.11
C ARG A 788 10.82 -16.73 17.84
N GLU A 789 9.64 -16.26 18.28
CA GLU A 789 8.39 -17.01 18.11
C GLU A 789 8.05 -17.15 16.62
N ALA A 790 8.27 -16.12 15.80
CA ALA A 790 8.07 -16.16 14.36
C ALA A 790 8.99 -17.17 13.66
N PHE A 791 10.23 -17.32 14.13
CA PHE A 791 11.17 -18.30 13.60
C PHE A 791 10.72 -19.75 13.96
N GLU A 792 10.35 -19.98 15.21
CA GLU A 792 9.83 -21.29 15.68
C GLU A 792 8.58 -21.71 14.91
N MET A 793 7.65 -20.76 14.67
CA MET A 793 6.45 -21.00 13.88
C MET A 793 6.77 -21.33 12.42
N PHE A 794 7.72 -20.61 11.81
CA PHE A 794 8.13 -20.84 10.43
C PHE A 794 8.80 -22.22 10.24
N GLU A 795 9.68 -22.62 11.15
CA GLU A 795 10.30 -23.94 11.15
C GLU A 795 9.25 -25.04 11.30
N THR A 796 8.28 -24.87 12.20
CA THR A 796 7.15 -25.80 12.37
C THR A 796 6.32 -25.90 11.09
N MET A 797 6.05 -24.80 10.40
CA MET A 797 5.31 -24.78 9.13
C MET A 797 6.09 -25.54 8.03
N LEU A 798 7.39 -25.32 7.87
CA LEU A 798 8.20 -26.01 6.86
C LEU A 798 8.19 -27.54 7.08
N ASN A 799 8.34 -27.96 8.33
CA ASN A 799 8.25 -29.38 8.69
C ASN A 799 6.85 -29.96 8.38
N ALA A 800 5.80 -29.22 8.69
CA ALA A 800 4.43 -29.63 8.39
C ALA A 800 4.18 -29.77 6.88
N ILE A 801 4.70 -28.84 6.06
CA ILE A 801 4.64 -28.92 4.59
C ILE A 801 5.26 -30.21 4.07
N ASN A 802 6.48 -30.53 4.52
CA ASN A 802 7.19 -31.72 4.10
C ASN A 802 6.42 -33.01 4.49
N THR A 803 6.02 -33.10 5.76
CA THR A 803 5.27 -34.26 6.28
C THR A 803 3.94 -34.44 5.55
N GLU A 804 3.17 -33.37 5.33
CA GLU A 804 1.86 -33.45 4.68
C GLU A 804 1.99 -33.79 3.19
N ALA A 805 2.97 -33.20 2.50
CA ALA A 805 3.25 -33.48 1.10
C ALA A 805 3.56 -34.97 0.87
N ILE A 806 4.46 -35.53 1.69
CA ILE A 806 4.83 -36.93 1.59
C ILE A 806 3.63 -37.82 1.90
N LYS A 807 2.85 -37.53 2.97
CA LYS A 807 1.63 -38.28 3.29
C LYS A 807 0.62 -38.32 2.14
N ILE A 808 0.40 -37.17 1.50
CA ILE A 808 -0.52 -37.06 0.37
C ILE A 808 0.02 -37.85 -0.82
N LEU A 809 1.30 -37.73 -1.15
CA LEU A 809 1.92 -38.43 -2.28
C LEU A 809 1.84 -39.95 -2.09
N PHE A 810 2.01 -40.48 -0.88
CA PHE A 810 1.84 -41.89 -0.60
C PHE A 810 0.38 -42.37 -0.65
N ARG A 811 -0.59 -41.52 -0.34
CA ARG A 811 -2.02 -41.86 -0.29
C ARG A 811 -2.79 -41.61 -1.57
N LEU A 812 -2.27 -40.78 -2.47
CA LEU A 812 -2.93 -40.42 -3.72
C LEU A 812 -3.26 -41.69 -4.51
N GLU A 813 -4.53 -42.00 -4.68
CA GLU A 813 -5.02 -42.99 -5.64
C GLU A 813 -5.30 -42.25 -6.94
N ILE A 814 -4.78 -42.80 -8.03
CA ILE A 814 -4.96 -42.15 -9.33
C ILE A 814 -6.28 -42.65 -9.89
N ALA A 815 -7.18 -41.73 -10.04
CA ALA A 815 -8.45 -41.92 -10.70
C ALA A 815 -8.24 -42.33 -12.18
N SER A 816 -9.13 -43.17 -12.71
CA SER A 816 -9.11 -43.56 -14.12
C SER A 816 -9.30 -42.32 -15.03
N GLU A 817 -8.85 -42.41 -16.29
CA GLU A 817 -9.03 -41.31 -17.27
C GLU A 817 -10.50 -40.83 -17.36
N GLU A 818 -11.46 -41.71 -17.16
CA GLU A 818 -12.88 -41.37 -17.15
C GLU A 818 -13.27 -40.51 -15.94
N GLU A 819 -12.73 -40.79 -14.75
CA GLU A 819 -12.97 -40.00 -13.54
C GLU A 819 -12.26 -38.66 -13.58
N ILE A 820 -11.08 -38.59 -14.20
CA ILE A 820 -10.36 -37.30 -14.42
C ILE A 820 -11.18 -36.42 -15.37
N GLN A 821 -11.68 -36.93 -16.46
CA GLN A 821 -12.52 -36.16 -17.39
C GLN A 821 -13.85 -35.72 -16.75
N GLU A 822 -14.45 -36.50 -15.88
CA GLU A 822 -15.63 -36.08 -15.11
C GLU A 822 -15.31 -34.98 -14.10
N LEU A 823 -14.17 -35.08 -13.41
CA LEU A 823 -13.70 -34.05 -12.47
C LEU A 823 -13.34 -32.76 -13.18
N GLU A 824 -12.67 -32.83 -14.32
CA GLU A 824 -12.38 -31.64 -15.16
C GLU A 824 -13.66 -30.99 -15.67
N GLN A 825 -14.63 -31.75 -16.14
CA GLN A 825 -15.92 -31.20 -16.54
C GLN A 825 -16.66 -30.54 -15.38
N ARG A 826 -16.68 -31.17 -14.20
CA ARG A 826 -17.28 -30.59 -12.98
C ARG A 826 -16.55 -29.32 -12.53
N SER A 827 -15.23 -29.27 -12.64
CA SER A 827 -14.44 -28.08 -12.31
C SER A 827 -14.68 -26.94 -13.31
N LEU A 828 -14.75 -27.25 -14.60
CA LEU A 828 -15.09 -26.29 -15.66
C LEU A 828 -16.53 -25.76 -15.52
N GLU A 829 -17.48 -26.60 -15.14
CA GLU A 829 -18.85 -26.19 -14.85
C GLU A 829 -18.93 -25.33 -13.58
N ALA A 830 -18.15 -25.65 -12.55
CA ALA A 830 -18.04 -24.86 -11.33
C ALA A 830 -17.39 -23.49 -11.59
N GLN A 831 -16.34 -23.43 -12.43
CA GLN A 831 -15.75 -22.17 -12.88
C GLN A 831 -16.73 -21.35 -13.72
N LYS A 832 -17.39 -21.92 -14.70
CA LYS A 832 -18.43 -21.24 -15.50
C LYS A 832 -19.58 -20.73 -14.63
N ASN A 833 -20.01 -21.51 -13.63
CA ASN A 833 -21.03 -21.08 -12.68
C ASN A 833 -20.55 -19.96 -11.76
N LYS A 834 -19.26 -19.95 -11.41
CA LYS A 834 -18.62 -18.89 -10.63
C LYS A 834 -18.46 -17.61 -11.45
N GLU A 835 -18.06 -17.73 -12.71
CA GLU A 835 -18.01 -16.60 -13.66
C GLU A 835 -19.41 -16.04 -13.97
N MET A 836 -20.41 -16.89 -14.15
CA MET A 836 -21.81 -16.45 -14.32
C MET A 836 -22.35 -15.75 -13.08
N ARG A 837 -21.99 -16.22 -11.87
CA ARG A 837 -22.35 -15.53 -10.61
C ARG A 837 -21.60 -14.20 -10.43
N LEU A 838 -20.34 -14.13 -10.85
CA LEU A 838 -19.56 -12.88 -10.87
C LEU A 838 -20.06 -11.89 -11.91
N GLN A 839 -20.53 -12.35 -13.07
CA GLN A 839 -21.18 -11.50 -14.07
C GLN A 839 -22.59 -11.04 -13.64
N GLN A 840 -23.33 -11.87 -12.89
CA GLN A 840 -24.62 -11.48 -12.29
C GLN A 840 -24.47 -10.59 -11.05
N ALA A 841 -23.30 -10.57 -10.40
CA ALA A 841 -22.98 -9.70 -9.26
C ALA A 841 -22.39 -8.34 -9.67
N LYS A 842 -22.17 -8.06 -10.97
CA LYS A 842 -21.90 -6.71 -11.45
C LYS A 842 -23.26 -5.97 -11.43
N PRO A 843 -23.43 -4.91 -10.61
CA PRO A 843 -24.60 -4.07 -10.77
C PRO A 843 -24.55 -3.43 -12.15
N ASP A 844 -25.73 -3.29 -12.79
CA ASP A 844 -25.96 -2.63 -14.09
C ASP A 844 -25.36 -1.21 -14.11
N LEU A 845 -24.08 -1.07 -14.40
CA LEU A 845 -23.37 0.19 -14.58
C LEU A 845 -22.58 0.25 -15.89
N GLU A 846 -22.71 -0.76 -16.78
CA GLU A 846 -22.12 -0.69 -18.12
C GLU A 846 -23.11 -1.17 -19.19
N VAL A 847 -24.21 -0.41 -19.38
CA VAL A 847 -24.91 -0.36 -20.66
C VAL A 847 -25.28 1.09 -20.91
N GLY A 848 -24.43 1.81 -21.58
CA GLY A 848 -24.74 3.16 -22.01
C GLY A 848 -23.61 3.90 -22.68
N ASN A 849 -23.03 3.34 -23.75
CA ASN A 849 -22.40 4.16 -24.78
C ASN A 849 -22.17 3.36 -26.07
N GLU A 850 -23.25 3.15 -26.80
CA GLU A 850 -23.22 3.09 -28.28
C GLU A 850 -24.67 3.29 -28.78
N ASN A 851 -24.90 4.44 -29.38
CA ASN A 851 -26.13 4.94 -30.02
C ASN A 851 -26.90 6.00 -29.20
N ALA A 852 -26.30 7.16 -29.00
CA ALA A 852 -27.05 8.39 -28.74
C ALA A 852 -27.34 9.09 -30.07
N GLN A 853 -28.41 8.65 -30.80
CA GLN A 853 -29.15 9.55 -31.64
C GLN A 853 -30.41 9.97 -30.90
N ASN A 854 -30.50 11.26 -30.66
CA ASN A 854 -31.63 12.09 -30.29
C ASN A 854 -32.98 11.38 -30.08
N THR A 855 -33.33 11.20 -28.79
CA THR A 855 -34.74 11.18 -28.40
C THR A 855 -34.88 11.97 -27.09
N SER A 856 -35.62 13.03 -27.15
CA SER A 856 -36.05 13.88 -26.02
C SER A 856 -36.79 13.02 -24.99
N LEU A 857 -36.23 12.97 -23.77
CA LEU A 857 -36.87 12.35 -22.60
C LEU A 857 -38.07 13.20 -22.18
N GLU A 858 -39.29 12.69 -22.44
CA GLU A 858 -40.50 13.19 -21.77
C GLU A 858 -40.46 12.81 -20.28
N PRO A 859 -40.92 13.70 -19.39
CA PRO A 859 -40.93 13.42 -17.96
C PRO A 859 -41.92 12.32 -17.62
N ILE A 860 -41.49 11.31 -16.85
CA ILE A 860 -42.32 10.24 -16.31
C ILE A 860 -43.41 10.85 -15.42
N THR A 861 -44.66 10.89 -15.88
CA THR A 861 -45.81 11.24 -15.07
C THR A 861 -46.25 10.03 -14.26
N ARG A 862 -46.42 10.21 -12.94
CA ARG A 862 -46.98 9.17 -12.06
C ARG A 862 -48.46 9.04 -12.29
N ASP A 863 -48.97 7.82 -12.45
CA ASP A 863 -50.37 7.50 -12.67
C ASP A 863 -51.31 7.77 -11.47
N GLN A 864 -50.76 8.14 -10.29
CA GLN A 864 -51.59 8.49 -9.14
C GLN A 864 -50.96 9.68 -8.38
N PRO A 865 -51.79 10.64 -7.92
CA PRO A 865 -51.30 11.81 -7.18
C PRO A 865 -50.78 11.39 -5.80
N LYS A 866 -49.73 12.04 -5.35
CA LYS A 866 -49.07 11.81 -4.03
C LYS A 866 -50.04 12.19 -2.92
N LEU A 867 -50.59 11.22 -2.20
CA LEU A 867 -51.45 11.47 -1.03
C LEU A 867 -50.63 12.12 0.09
N GLY A 868 -51.12 13.25 0.55
CA GLY A 868 -50.56 13.95 1.70
C GLY A 868 -50.94 13.20 3.04
N ARG A 869 -50.15 13.41 4.07
CA ARG A 869 -50.31 12.75 5.36
C ARG A 869 -51.71 12.94 6.01
N ASN A 870 -52.41 13.99 5.64
CA ASN A 870 -53.74 14.33 6.16
C ASN A 870 -54.90 14.03 5.18
N ASP A 871 -54.62 13.55 3.98
CA ASP A 871 -55.61 13.23 2.97
C ASP A 871 -56.36 11.93 3.31
N PRO A 872 -57.57 11.74 2.79
CA PRO A 872 -58.31 10.49 2.97
C PRO A 872 -57.50 9.29 2.43
N CYS A 873 -57.50 8.19 3.12
CA CYS A 873 -56.76 7.01 2.70
C CYS A 873 -57.39 6.38 1.44
N HIS A 874 -56.56 6.00 0.51
CA HIS A 874 -56.95 5.38 -0.77
C HIS A 874 -57.70 4.05 -0.63
N CYS A 875 -57.69 3.43 0.56
CA CYS A 875 -58.44 2.19 0.83
C CYS A 875 -59.93 2.37 1.10
N GLY A 876 -60.46 3.59 1.04
CA GLY A 876 -61.88 3.86 1.26
C GLY A 876 -62.35 3.78 2.75
N SER A 877 -61.43 3.66 3.72
CA SER A 877 -61.75 3.52 5.16
C SER A 877 -62.27 4.80 5.83
N GLY A 878 -62.36 5.93 5.12
CA GLY A 878 -62.75 7.24 5.67
C GLY A 878 -61.77 7.85 6.67
N LYS A 879 -60.64 7.18 6.98
CA LYS A 879 -59.58 7.68 7.87
C LYS A 879 -58.49 8.42 7.09
N LYS A 880 -57.81 9.36 7.77
CA LYS A 880 -56.64 10.04 7.16
C LYS A 880 -55.52 9.05 6.89
N PHE A 881 -54.75 9.28 5.83
CA PHE A 881 -53.63 8.38 5.40
C PHE A 881 -52.68 8.04 6.56
N LYS A 882 -52.29 9.01 7.38
CA LYS A 882 -51.47 8.82 8.58
C LYS A 882 -52.09 7.94 9.69
N GLN A 883 -53.40 7.70 9.65
CA GLN A 883 -54.14 6.91 10.64
C GLN A 883 -54.54 5.53 10.08
N CYS A 884 -54.16 5.23 8.87
CA CYS A 884 -54.46 3.99 8.19
C CYS A 884 -53.20 3.38 7.60
N HIS A 885 -52.89 3.52 6.29
CA HIS A 885 -51.74 2.94 5.60
C HIS A 885 -50.45 3.76 5.73
N GLY A 886 -50.50 4.95 6.30
CA GLY A 886 -49.34 5.77 6.59
C GLY A 886 -48.84 5.62 8.05
N ASN A 887 -49.19 4.55 8.75
CA ASN A 887 -48.81 4.28 10.15
C ASN A 887 -47.81 3.09 10.22
N ALA A 888 -46.98 2.91 9.16
CA ALA A 888 -45.88 1.96 9.16
C ALA A 888 -44.53 2.67 9.36
#